data_e1bace007aa547ed9b63ca5f204f75b3
#
_entry.id   e1bace007aa547ed9b63ca5f204f75b3
#
_cell.length_a   1.000
_cell.length_b   1.000
_cell.length_c   1.000
_cell.angle_alpha   90.00
_cell.angle_beta   90.00
_cell.angle_gamma   90.00
#
_symmetry.space_group_name_H-M   'P 1'
#
loop_
_entity.id
_entity.type
_entity.pdbx_description
1 polymer ?
#
loop_
_entity_poly.entity_id
_entity_poly.type
_entity_poly.pdbx_seq_one_letter_code
_entity_poly.pdbx_strand_id
1 'polypeptide(L)'
;MGTHEAVTAPDAVLAPDAAGTVPRARPRVRNELALGLALFALYSLVTMLPEQAREKAARDHGESLYALERALHLDVEPALNHWLADQPVWRVLANYEYAITYIASALALLTWLFLRHPERYRTARNAFVMLNLGGLACFALYPVMPPRLMPDLGFIDTVTEGRTWGSWGSPMVEHADRFAAVPSLHMAWTLWVGVELARVNAKRWVQGLNALHIIVTLYVILATANHYLLDAVAAIPFVVVPVYLAERIARPPAPRVQGPDAFFLAVETPEAPQQAGGVIMLDTPRADVGRADLVRVIRSRLDGLPRFRQRLVRRGRWRRPVWRDHDPVDWAWHVAERRVDGMAGLRAEVARIQAEPLPPDRPPWRMVVLKGAEPGRTAVVYLMHHVVADGVGIVAQAMYLMEPPPEPVPGPPRAPFRKAVATVVGLGQLATAVTRPERLPSAGTSERRYGTMALPLRAVRDVGRRHGARVTDVVLCAVAGALNRVVSEDDGRPGSCRVAVPLMMRPPGSAMVGNHTTAVMVDLPIGKMAETDRLAVIAERGRVLRSGTRAQAAWFVMWQAGRLMPAPMHARFARMSYSGRFLQGTVSSLPGPDRQLWLAGAPLTAVYPIVPLAPGTPLAIAGLGVDRDLCFGLSVDPGLTDDADALMDAVRDVIDELRDA
;
A
#
# COMPACT_ATOMS: atom_id res chain seq x y z
N MET A 1 -47.11 4.05 -35.26
CA MET A 1 -47.18 4.48 -33.85
C MET A 1 -46.44 3.42 -33.05
N GLY A 2 -45.19 3.66 -32.77
CA GLY A 2 -44.33 2.79 -31.94
C GLY A 2 -43.52 3.69 -31.03
N THR A 3 -43.78 3.60 -29.77
CA THR A 3 -43.15 4.37 -28.70
C THR A 3 -41.71 3.89 -28.47
N HIS A 4 -40.75 4.78 -28.67
CA HIS A 4 -39.36 4.56 -28.20
C HIS A 4 -39.31 4.69 -26.69
N GLU A 5 -39.10 3.58 -26.01
CA GLU A 5 -38.62 3.58 -24.61
C GLU A 5 -37.14 3.96 -24.58
N ALA A 6 -36.83 5.04 -23.89
CA ALA A 6 -35.48 5.47 -23.62
C ALA A 6 -34.87 4.53 -22.54
N VAL A 7 -33.88 3.73 -22.95
CA VAL A 7 -33.03 2.96 -22.03
C VAL A 7 -32.14 3.95 -21.30
N THR A 8 -32.39 4.15 -20.01
CA THR A 8 -31.52 4.87 -19.10
C THR A 8 -30.19 4.12 -18.96
N ALA A 9 -29.09 4.81 -19.23
CA ALA A 9 -27.74 4.30 -19.02
C ALA A 9 -27.53 3.88 -17.55
N PRO A 10 -26.88 2.74 -17.31
CA PRO A 10 -26.55 2.34 -15.94
C PRO A 10 -25.48 3.26 -15.36
N ASP A 11 -25.66 3.61 -14.10
CA ASP A 11 -24.77 4.44 -13.27
C ASP A 11 -23.30 4.06 -13.42
N ALA A 12 -22.47 5.08 -13.60
CA ALA A 12 -21.02 4.97 -13.67
C ALA A 12 -20.49 4.24 -12.43
N VAL A 13 -19.97 3.03 -12.63
CA VAL A 13 -19.22 2.29 -11.63
C VAL A 13 -17.95 3.08 -11.32
N LEU A 14 -17.93 3.74 -10.16
CA LEU A 14 -16.78 4.42 -9.61
C LEU A 14 -15.59 3.45 -9.56
N ALA A 15 -14.52 3.79 -10.28
CA ALA A 15 -13.23 3.10 -10.16
C ALA A 15 -12.80 3.08 -8.68
N PRO A 16 -12.27 1.97 -8.15
CA PRO A 16 -11.79 1.93 -6.77
C PRO A 16 -10.60 2.88 -6.63
N ASP A 17 -10.69 3.78 -5.65
CA ASP A 17 -9.61 4.71 -5.30
C ASP A 17 -8.27 3.99 -5.17
N ALA A 18 -7.27 4.54 -5.83
CA ALA A 18 -5.92 4.00 -6.02
C ALA A 18 -5.10 3.72 -4.74
N ALA A 19 -5.67 3.89 -3.56
CA ALA A 19 -4.99 3.69 -2.28
C ALA A 19 -5.59 2.59 -1.40
N GLY A 20 -6.67 1.91 -1.81
CA GLY A 20 -7.35 0.96 -0.92
C GLY A 20 -7.89 1.62 0.38
N THR A 21 -7.94 2.94 0.44
CA THR A 21 -8.58 3.69 1.52
C THR A 21 -10.07 3.75 1.20
N VAL A 22 -10.85 2.96 1.91
CA VAL A 22 -12.30 3.17 2.00
C VAL A 22 -12.52 4.67 2.25
N PRO A 23 -13.28 5.39 1.41
CA PRO A 23 -13.60 6.79 1.65
C PRO A 23 -14.14 6.90 3.08
N ARG A 24 -13.42 7.58 3.95
CA ARG A 24 -13.88 7.73 5.34
C ARG A 24 -15.17 8.52 5.29
N ALA A 25 -16.29 7.86 5.59
CA ALA A 25 -17.61 8.48 5.60
C ALA A 25 -17.55 9.81 6.38
N ARG A 26 -18.23 10.84 5.86
CA ARG A 26 -18.35 12.14 6.55
C ARG A 26 -18.80 11.92 7.99
N PRO A 27 -18.25 12.61 8.98
CA PRO A 27 -18.74 12.53 10.35
C PRO A 27 -20.24 12.90 10.40
N ARG A 28 -21.00 12.24 11.23
CA ARG A 28 -22.41 12.60 11.44
C ARG A 28 -22.49 13.89 12.22
N VAL A 29 -23.22 14.89 11.73
CA VAL A 29 -23.38 16.21 12.37
C VAL A 29 -23.73 16.08 13.86
N ARG A 30 -24.63 15.17 14.21
CA ARG A 30 -25.00 14.91 15.62
C ARG A 30 -23.81 14.55 16.53
N ASN A 31 -22.80 13.84 16.00
CA ASN A 31 -21.63 13.45 16.77
C ASN A 31 -20.67 14.66 16.97
N GLU A 32 -20.61 15.54 15.98
CA GLU A 32 -19.82 16.78 16.07
C GLU A 32 -20.44 17.76 17.07
N LEU A 33 -21.77 17.90 17.03
CA LEU A 33 -22.51 18.69 18.02
C LEU A 33 -22.34 18.12 19.44
N ALA A 34 -22.44 16.79 19.60
CA ALA A 34 -22.22 16.15 20.90
C ALA A 34 -20.80 16.39 21.43
N LEU A 35 -19.79 16.37 20.54
CA LEU A 35 -18.41 16.67 20.91
C LEU A 35 -18.24 18.13 21.34
N GLY A 36 -18.85 19.07 20.62
CA GLY A 36 -18.85 20.49 20.98
C GLY A 36 -19.53 20.74 22.34
N LEU A 37 -20.69 20.12 22.58
CA LEU A 37 -21.40 20.18 23.85
C LEU A 37 -20.57 19.56 25.01
N ALA A 38 -19.88 18.46 24.76
CA ALA A 38 -19.00 17.85 25.77
C ALA A 38 -17.81 18.76 26.14
N LEU A 39 -17.20 19.44 25.15
CA LEU A 39 -16.15 20.42 25.42
C LEU A 39 -16.69 21.63 26.20
N PHE A 40 -17.87 22.11 25.83
CA PHE A 40 -18.52 23.21 26.55
C PHE A 40 -18.86 22.82 27.97
N ALA A 41 -19.40 21.62 28.20
CA ALA A 41 -19.66 21.09 29.54
C ALA A 41 -18.39 20.98 30.37
N LEU A 42 -17.28 20.52 29.76
CA LEU A 42 -15.99 20.45 30.44
C LEU A 42 -15.45 21.85 30.80
N TYR A 43 -15.60 22.82 29.88
CA TYR A 43 -15.28 24.23 30.17
C TYR A 43 -16.11 24.73 31.37
N SER A 44 -17.43 24.53 31.37
CA SER A 44 -18.33 24.94 32.47
C SER A 44 -17.93 24.28 33.81
N LEU A 45 -17.46 23.03 33.79
CA LEU A 45 -16.95 22.39 35.01
C LEU A 45 -15.69 23.07 35.56
N VAL A 46 -14.79 23.53 34.68
CA VAL A 46 -13.58 24.27 35.09
C VAL A 46 -13.97 25.64 35.67
N THR A 47 -14.95 26.34 35.09
CA THR A 47 -15.44 27.63 35.62
C THR A 47 -16.16 27.50 36.96
N MET A 48 -16.68 26.32 37.33
CA MET A 48 -17.28 26.05 38.65
C MET A 48 -16.25 25.80 39.76
N LEU A 49 -14.96 25.76 39.48
CA LEU A 49 -13.95 25.60 40.51
C LEU A 49 -13.96 26.80 41.46
N PRO A 50 -13.80 26.61 42.77
CA PRO A 50 -13.92 27.67 43.77
C PRO A 50 -12.92 28.81 43.53
N GLU A 51 -13.40 30.00 43.15
CA GLU A 51 -12.57 31.19 42.85
C GLU A 51 -11.74 31.58 44.08
N GLN A 52 -12.36 31.68 45.26
CA GLN A 52 -11.68 32.10 46.49
C GLN A 52 -10.46 31.24 46.84
N ALA A 53 -10.51 29.94 46.57
CA ALA A 53 -9.38 29.05 46.82
C ALA A 53 -8.24 29.22 45.78
N ARG A 54 -8.55 29.74 44.60
CA ARG A 54 -7.61 29.89 43.47
C ARG A 54 -7.05 31.30 43.32
N GLU A 55 -7.74 32.31 43.87
CA GLU A 55 -7.42 33.74 43.66
C GLU A 55 -6.02 34.10 44.08
N LYS A 56 -5.59 33.69 45.28
CA LYS A 56 -4.23 33.95 45.78
C LYS A 56 -3.16 33.35 44.86
N ALA A 57 -3.33 32.07 44.52
CA ALA A 57 -2.38 31.38 43.62
C ALA A 57 -2.39 32.02 42.21
N ALA A 58 -3.57 32.40 41.69
CA ALA A 58 -3.70 33.06 40.41
C ALA A 58 -2.98 34.42 40.37
N ARG A 59 -3.09 35.17 41.47
CA ARG A 59 -2.38 36.44 41.64
C ARG A 59 -0.88 36.25 41.73
N ASP A 60 -0.40 35.35 42.58
CA ASP A 60 1.04 35.04 42.76
C ASP A 60 1.66 34.62 41.40
N HIS A 61 0.93 33.81 40.60
CA HIS A 61 1.38 33.40 39.26
C HIS A 61 1.38 34.59 38.27
N GLY A 62 0.36 35.47 38.28
CA GLY A 62 0.30 36.64 37.42
C GLY A 62 1.42 37.63 37.73
N GLU A 63 1.68 37.93 39.01
CA GLU A 63 2.79 38.79 39.43
C GLU A 63 4.16 38.22 39.02
N SER A 64 4.34 36.90 39.17
CA SER A 64 5.57 36.20 38.78
C SER A 64 5.79 36.27 37.26
N LEU A 65 4.71 36.10 36.47
CA LEU A 65 4.76 36.18 35.00
C LEU A 65 5.09 37.60 34.52
N TYR A 66 4.44 38.60 35.10
CA TYR A 66 4.72 40.00 34.77
C TYR A 66 6.15 40.42 35.22
N ALA A 67 6.62 39.95 36.37
CA ALA A 67 8.00 40.18 36.77
C ALA A 67 9.01 39.55 35.79
N LEU A 68 8.69 38.36 35.24
CA LEU A 68 9.52 37.74 34.21
C LEU A 68 9.54 38.58 32.92
N GLU A 69 8.38 39.06 32.44
CA GLU A 69 8.33 39.93 31.25
C GLU A 69 9.14 41.20 31.42
N ARG A 70 9.02 41.83 32.57
CA ARG A 70 9.85 43.02 32.90
C ARG A 70 11.35 42.71 32.93
N ALA A 71 11.73 41.59 33.52
CA ALA A 71 13.13 41.16 33.56
C ALA A 71 13.70 40.89 32.14
N LEU A 72 12.82 40.44 31.21
CA LEU A 72 13.16 40.21 29.80
C LEU A 72 12.96 41.42 28.90
N HIS A 73 12.50 42.57 29.45
CA HIS A 73 12.16 43.80 28.70
C HIS A 73 11.07 43.56 27.64
N LEU A 74 10.10 42.69 27.94
CA LEU A 74 8.99 42.32 27.09
C LEU A 74 7.64 42.93 27.52
N ASP A 75 7.60 43.72 28.57
CA ASP A 75 6.41 44.31 29.20
C ASP A 75 5.82 45.48 28.34
N VAL A 76 5.27 45.12 27.18
CA VAL A 76 4.67 46.06 26.22
C VAL A 76 3.20 46.38 26.57
N GLU A 77 2.53 45.58 27.36
CA GLU A 77 1.12 45.66 27.70
C GLU A 77 0.73 47.00 28.34
N PRO A 78 1.45 47.55 29.33
CA PRO A 78 1.04 48.82 29.95
C PRO A 78 0.94 49.97 28.95
N ALA A 79 1.91 50.07 28.02
CA ALA A 79 1.91 51.14 27.02
C ALA A 79 0.72 50.99 26.04
N LEU A 80 0.44 49.75 25.59
CA LEU A 80 -0.69 49.45 24.71
C LEU A 80 -2.03 49.66 25.42
N ASN A 81 -2.12 49.24 26.69
CA ASN A 81 -3.34 49.34 27.49
C ASN A 81 -3.72 50.80 27.79
N HIS A 82 -2.77 51.63 28.24
CA HIS A 82 -3.00 53.05 28.47
C HIS A 82 -3.39 53.77 27.17
N TRP A 83 -2.69 53.51 26.06
CA TRP A 83 -3.08 54.07 24.78
C TRP A 83 -4.52 53.73 24.38
N LEU A 84 -4.92 52.45 24.52
CA LEU A 84 -6.27 51.99 24.16
C LEU A 84 -7.33 52.59 25.09
N ALA A 85 -7.04 52.71 26.41
CA ALA A 85 -7.95 53.32 27.37
C ALA A 85 -8.33 54.76 27.02
N ASP A 86 -7.40 55.54 26.46
CA ASP A 86 -7.62 56.91 26.00
C ASP A 86 -8.39 57.01 24.69
N GLN A 87 -8.66 55.89 23.99
CA GLN A 87 -9.27 55.88 22.66
C GLN A 87 -10.67 55.22 22.69
N PRO A 88 -11.76 55.94 22.95
CA PRO A 88 -13.08 55.33 23.22
C PRO A 88 -13.63 54.47 22.06
N VAL A 89 -13.40 54.89 20.80
CA VAL A 89 -13.87 54.11 19.63
C VAL A 89 -13.08 52.81 19.47
N TRP A 90 -11.76 52.90 19.54
CA TRP A 90 -10.88 51.75 19.40
C TRP A 90 -11.05 50.75 20.56
N ARG A 91 -11.31 51.23 21.76
CA ARG A 91 -11.61 50.43 22.95
C ARG A 91 -12.85 49.56 22.74
N VAL A 92 -13.94 50.16 22.23
CA VAL A 92 -15.16 49.43 21.92
C VAL A 92 -14.94 48.37 20.85
N LEU A 93 -14.23 48.74 19.75
CA LEU A 93 -13.91 47.78 18.67
C LEU A 93 -13.01 46.64 19.16
N ALA A 94 -12.01 46.94 19.97
CA ALA A 94 -11.13 45.93 20.56
C ALA A 94 -11.88 44.97 21.46
N ASN A 95 -12.82 45.46 22.29
CA ASN A 95 -13.65 44.60 23.13
C ASN A 95 -14.56 43.66 22.33
N TYR A 96 -15.13 44.12 21.18
CA TYR A 96 -15.90 43.23 20.30
C TYR A 96 -15.01 42.25 19.56
N GLU A 97 -13.85 42.64 19.10
CA GLU A 97 -12.86 41.74 18.50
C GLU A 97 -12.49 40.63 19.50
N TYR A 98 -12.13 41.02 20.73
CA TYR A 98 -11.81 40.09 21.80
C TYR A 98 -12.92 39.10 22.10
N ALA A 99 -14.20 39.55 22.15
CA ALA A 99 -15.32 38.71 22.53
C ALA A 99 -15.78 37.75 21.43
N ILE A 100 -15.62 38.11 20.14
CA ILE A 100 -16.35 37.42 19.05
C ILE A 100 -15.41 36.80 18.01
N THR A 101 -14.35 37.50 17.60
CA THR A 101 -13.66 37.19 16.35
C THR A 101 -12.96 35.83 16.36
N TYR A 102 -12.30 35.46 17.45
CA TYR A 102 -11.60 34.17 17.57
C TYR A 102 -12.57 32.98 17.53
N ILE A 103 -13.77 33.09 18.15
CA ILE A 103 -14.81 32.06 18.12
C ILE A 103 -15.38 31.96 16.70
N ALA A 104 -15.77 33.10 16.13
CA ALA A 104 -16.39 33.15 14.81
C ALA A 104 -15.45 32.61 13.73
N SER A 105 -14.18 32.97 13.75
CA SER A 105 -13.18 32.49 12.78
C SER A 105 -12.93 30.98 12.90
N ALA A 106 -12.82 30.45 14.13
CA ALA A 106 -12.63 29.03 14.35
C ALA A 106 -13.85 28.19 13.92
N LEU A 107 -15.06 28.62 14.29
CA LEU A 107 -16.31 27.94 13.90
C LEU A 107 -16.55 28.03 12.39
N ALA A 108 -16.28 29.19 11.77
CA ALA A 108 -16.38 29.36 10.32
C ALA A 108 -15.42 28.43 9.59
N LEU A 109 -14.16 28.35 10.05
CA LEU A 109 -13.18 27.44 9.46
C LEU A 109 -13.56 25.96 9.63
N LEU A 110 -14.00 25.54 10.83
CA LEU A 110 -14.49 24.17 11.07
C LEU A 110 -15.67 23.82 10.16
N THR A 111 -16.64 24.73 10.02
CA THR A 111 -17.78 24.56 9.15
C THR A 111 -17.37 24.46 7.69
N TRP A 112 -16.49 25.34 7.24
CA TRP A 112 -15.98 25.32 5.87
C TRP A 112 -15.19 24.05 5.56
N LEU A 113 -14.32 23.61 6.46
CA LEU A 113 -13.61 22.33 6.32
C LEU A 113 -14.57 21.15 6.29
N PHE A 114 -15.59 21.12 7.15
CA PHE A 114 -16.61 20.07 7.14
C PHE A 114 -17.34 19.98 5.80
N LEU A 115 -17.68 21.13 5.21
CA LEU A 115 -18.47 21.19 3.97
C LEU A 115 -17.60 20.96 2.71
N ARG A 116 -16.38 21.53 2.67
CA ARG A 116 -15.57 21.62 1.46
C ARG A 116 -14.31 20.74 1.47
N HIS A 117 -13.78 20.39 2.66
CA HIS A 117 -12.55 19.63 2.84
C HIS A 117 -12.72 18.50 3.87
N PRO A 118 -13.66 17.53 3.65
CA PRO A 118 -13.98 16.48 4.62
C PRO A 118 -12.80 15.57 4.96
N GLU A 119 -11.84 15.42 4.05
CA GLU A 119 -10.59 14.68 4.25
C GLU A 119 -9.69 15.34 5.30
N ARG A 120 -9.69 16.69 5.38
CA ARG A 120 -8.90 17.48 6.33
C ARG A 120 -9.62 17.71 7.66
N TYR A 121 -10.96 17.83 7.60
CA TYR A 121 -11.81 18.20 8.74
C TYR A 121 -11.51 17.43 10.02
N ARG A 122 -11.45 16.08 9.95
CA ARG A 122 -11.24 15.25 11.15
C ARG A 122 -9.90 15.52 11.83
N THR A 123 -8.86 15.76 11.05
CA THR A 123 -7.52 16.05 11.56
C THR A 123 -7.49 17.41 12.23
N ALA A 124 -8.03 18.43 11.55
CA ALA A 124 -8.12 19.79 12.08
C ALA A 124 -8.98 19.84 13.36
N ARG A 125 -10.17 19.20 13.35
CA ARG A 125 -11.03 19.09 14.53
C ARG A 125 -10.34 18.39 15.70
N ASN A 126 -9.63 17.28 15.47
CA ASN A 126 -8.93 16.57 16.54
C ASN A 126 -7.82 17.45 17.15
N ALA A 127 -7.08 18.20 16.33
CA ALA A 127 -6.12 19.18 16.83
C ALA A 127 -6.81 20.25 17.68
N PHE A 128 -7.95 20.77 17.21
CA PHE A 128 -8.74 21.76 17.94
C PHE A 128 -9.25 21.23 19.28
N VAL A 129 -9.73 20.00 19.34
CA VAL A 129 -10.14 19.34 20.59
C VAL A 129 -8.96 19.20 21.53
N MET A 130 -7.80 18.73 21.04
CA MET A 130 -6.60 18.54 21.89
C MET A 130 -6.08 19.85 22.46
N LEU A 131 -6.06 20.93 21.67
CA LEU A 131 -5.63 22.23 22.19
C LEU A 131 -6.55 22.76 23.28
N ASN A 132 -7.88 22.58 23.13
CA ASN A 132 -8.84 23.00 24.15
C ASN A 132 -8.69 22.16 25.43
N LEU A 133 -8.54 20.83 25.31
CA LEU A 133 -8.31 19.98 26.48
C LEU A 133 -7.03 20.36 27.22
N GLY A 134 -5.96 20.68 26.48
CA GLY A 134 -4.71 21.16 27.05
C GLY A 134 -4.84 22.50 27.78
N GLY A 135 -5.52 23.46 27.15
CA GLY A 135 -5.81 24.76 27.77
C GLY A 135 -6.67 24.65 29.03
N LEU A 136 -7.75 23.87 28.98
CA LEU A 136 -8.61 23.63 30.14
C LEU A 136 -7.87 22.94 31.29
N ALA A 137 -6.96 22.02 30.98
CA ALA A 137 -6.11 21.40 31.99
C ALA A 137 -5.18 22.44 32.66
N CYS A 138 -4.60 23.37 31.88
CA CYS A 138 -3.82 24.46 32.44
C CYS A 138 -4.66 25.38 33.31
N PHE A 139 -5.84 25.79 32.88
CA PHE A 139 -6.72 26.66 33.67
C PHE A 139 -7.11 26.01 35.02
N ALA A 140 -7.35 24.71 35.02
CA ALA A 140 -7.67 23.99 36.25
C ALA A 140 -6.46 23.84 37.20
N LEU A 141 -5.26 23.58 36.66
CA LEU A 141 -4.08 23.22 37.45
C LEU A 141 -3.15 24.39 37.75
N TYR A 142 -3.15 25.40 36.91
CA TYR A 142 -2.27 26.58 36.98
C TYR A 142 -3.06 27.86 36.64
N PRO A 143 -3.96 28.31 37.56
CA PRO A 143 -4.72 29.54 37.34
C PRO A 143 -3.77 30.75 37.34
N VAL A 144 -4.00 31.68 36.41
CA VAL A 144 -3.22 32.92 36.29
C VAL A 144 -4.17 34.11 36.16
N MET A 145 -3.97 35.11 37.03
CA MET A 145 -4.74 36.34 37.02
C MET A 145 -4.32 37.23 35.85
N PRO A 146 -5.23 37.64 34.96
CA PRO A 146 -4.91 38.53 33.84
C PRO A 146 -4.54 39.94 34.32
N PRO A 147 -3.72 40.71 33.54
CA PRO A 147 -3.25 42.04 33.93
C PRO A 147 -4.38 43.01 34.33
N ARG A 148 -5.51 43.01 33.63
CA ARG A 148 -6.65 43.93 33.89
C ARG A 148 -7.27 43.76 35.28
N LEU A 149 -7.05 42.65 35.96
CA LEU A 149 -7.53 42.39 37.31
C LEU A 149 -6.46 42.75 38.40
N MET A 150 -5.36 43.39 37.98
CA MET A 150 -4.26 43.82 38.85
C MET A 150 -4.00 45.36 38.72
N PRO A 151 -4.93 46.21 39.17
CA PRO A 151 -4.83 47.63 39.02
C PRO A 151 -3.63 48.23 39.79
N ASP A 152 -3.17 47.60 40.85
CA ASP A 152 -1.97 47.94 41.61
C ASP A 152 -0.67 47.81 40.80
N LEU A 153 -0.69 47.08 39.67
CA LEU A 153 0.41 47.04 38.69
C LEU A 153 0.28 48.10 37.59
N GLY A 154 -0.72 48.96 37.67
CA GLY A 154 -0.94 50.09 36.73
C GLY A 154 -1.80 49.76 35.50
N PHE A 155 -2.46 48.59 35.49
CA PHE A 155 -3.36 48.20 34.39
C PHE A 155 -4.78 48.78 34.54
N ILE A 156 -5.39 49.14 33.41
CA ILE A 156 -6.75 49.64 33.29
C ILE A 156 -7.66 48.54 32.72
N ASP A 157 -8.78 48.25 33.38
CA ASP A 157 -9.78 47.29 32.85
C ASP A 157 -10.64 47.98 31.76
N THR A 158 -10.11 48.02 30.55
CA THR A 158 -10.76 48.58 29.37
C THR A 158 -12.04 47.82 28.98
N VAL A 159 -12.20 46.56 29.40
CA VAL A 159 -13.36 45.72 29.11
C VAL A 159 -14.57 46.18 29.97
N THR A 160 -14.37 46.39 31.24
CA THR A 160 -15.41 46.86 32.16
C THR A 160 -15.77 48.33 31.85
N GLU A 161 -14.78 49.19 31.60
CA GLU A 161 -15.05 50.59 31.25
C GLU A 161 -15.78 50.77 29.92
N GLY A 162 -15.51 49.87 28.94
CA GLY A 162 -16.11 49.95 27.60
C GLY A 162 -17.60 49.62 27.56
N ARG A 163 -18.17 48.98 28.58
CA ARG A 163 -19.60 48.57 28.70
C ARG A 163 -20.17 47.92 27.43
N THR A 164 -19.37 47.14 26.72
CA THR A 164 -19.76 46.49 25.46
C THR A 164 -20.57 45.21 25.76
N TRP A 165 -21.50 44.86 24.84
CA TRP A 165 -22.22 43.60 24.93
C TRP A 165 -21.22 42.42 24.80
N GLY A 166 -21.30 41.44 25.72
CA GLY A 166 -20.31 40.36 25.81
C GLY A 166 -19.05 40.71 26.62
N SER A 167 -18.98 41.92 27.22
CA SER A 167 -17.94 42.28 28.19
C SER A 167 -18.24 41.73 29.58
N TRP A 168 -17.23 41.77 30.46
CA TRP A 168 -17.38 41.40 31.86
C TRP A 168 -18.50 42.18 32.52
N GLY A 169 -19.34 41.44 33.27
CA GLY A 169 -20.58 41.99 33.85
C GLY A 169 -21.83 41.81 33.00
N SER A 170 -21.73 41.21 31.78
CA SER A 170 -22.89 40.76 31.03
C SER A 170 -23.31 39.34 31.48
N PRO A 171 -24.61 38.99 31.45
CA PRO A 171 -25.06 37.64 31.84
C PRO A 171 -24.38 36.48 31.09
N MET A 172 -23.87 36.72 29.87
CA MET A 172 -23.17 35.72 29.08
C MET A 172 -21.75 35.45 29.55
N VAL A 173 -21.11 36.38 30.29
CA VAL A 173 -19.72 36.30 30.70
C VAL A 173 -19.57 36.14 32.23
N GLU A 174 -20.69 36.24 32.97
CA GLU A 174 -20.73 36.11 34.42
C GLU A 174 -20.18 34.78 34.94
N HIS A 175 -20.17 33.75 34.09
CA HIS A 175 -19.64 32.40 34.41
C HIS A 175 -18.34 32.07 33.67
N ALA A 176 -17.63 33.05 33.10
CA ALA A 176 -16.29 32.81 32.50
C ALA A 176 -15.21 32.67 33.56
N ASP A 177 -14.22 31.78 33.35
CA ASP A 177 -13.09 31.63 34.26
C ASP A 177 -12.21 32.89 34.22
N ARG A 178 -12.22 33.64 35.33
CA ARG A 178 -11.48 34.91 35.49
C ARG A 178 -9.97 34.72 35.54
N PHE A 179 -9.49 33.51 35.83
CA PHE A 179 -8.08 33.18 36.02
C PHE A 179 -7.50 32.34 34.86
N ALA A 180 -8.10 32.42 33.70
CA ALA A 180 -7.75 31.67 32.52
C ALA A 180 -6.78 32.45 31.59
N ALA A 181 -5.71 33.06 32.13
CA ALA A 181 -4.78 33.83 31.31
C ALA A 181 -3.83 32.91 30.50
N VAL A 182 -3.22 31.88 31.12
CA VAL A 182 -2.22 31.00 30.49
C VAL A 182 -2.75 29.59 30.22
N PRO A 183 -2.59 29.07 28.99
CA PRO A 183 -2.22 29.76 27.74
C PRO A 183 -3.38 30.61 27.20
N SER A 184 -3.10 31.66 26.44
CA SER A 184 -4.15 32.41 25.77
C SER A 184 -4.89 31.55 24.75
N LEU A 185 -6.15 31.17 25.05
CA LEU A 185 -6.99 30.43 24.08
C LEU A 185 -7.39 31.33 22.89
N HIS A 186 -7.53 32.63 23.06
CA HIS A 186 -7.75 33.57 21.94
C HIS A 186 -6.63 33.44 20.92
N MET A 187 -5.39 33.53 21.38
CA MET A 187 -4.22 33.36 20.52
C MET A 187 -4.10 31.95 19.96
N ALA A 188 -4.36 30.91 20.79
CA ALA A 188 -4.30 29.53 20.35
C ALA A 188 -5.30 29.20 19.23
N TRP A 189 -6.55 29.66 19.34
CA TRP A 189 -7.55 29.46 18.29
C TRP A 189 -7.20 30.22 17.03
N THR A 190 -6.78 31.47 17.14
CA THR A 190 -6.34 32.30 16.01
C THR A 190 -5.13 31.67 15.29
N LEU A 191 -4.12 31.22 16.02
CA LEU A 191 -2.97 30.51 15.45
C LEU A 191 -3.38 29.18 14.79
N TRP A 192 -4.29 28.42 15.41
CA TRP A 192 -4.81 27.20 14.82
C TRP A 192 -5.57 27.48 13.50
N VAL A 193 -6.42 28.52 13.46
CA VAL A 193 -7.07 29.00 12.23
C VAL A 193 -5.99 29.33 11.18
N GLY A 194 -4.96 30.06 11.59
CA GLY A 194 -3.84 30.42 10.74
C GLY A 194 -3.15 29.24 10.09
N VAL A 195 -2.81 28.24 10.90
CA VAL A 195 -2.14 27.01 10.44
C VAL A 195 -3.03 26.18 9.50
N GLU A 196 -4.29 25.96 9.86
CA GLU A 196 -5.19 25.13 9.05
C GLU A 196 -5.61 25.82 7.75
N LEU A 197 -5.84 27.15 7.77
CA LEU A 197 -6.15 27.92 6.57
C LEU A 197 -4.96 27.96 5.60
N ALA A 198 -3.74 28.12 6.09
CA ALA A 198 -2.54 28.08 5.27
C ALA A 198 -2.34 26.76 4.52
N ARG A 199 -2.81 25.64 5.09
CA ARG A 199 -2.72 24.31 4.49
C ARG A 199 -3.72 24.04 3.37
N VAL A 200 -4.88 24.69 3.41
CA VAL A 200 -5.97 24.45 2.44
C VAL A 200 -6.10 25.56 1.40
N ASN A 201 -5.49 26.71 1.61
CA ASN A 201 -5.56 27.84 0.68
C ASN A 201 -4.23 28.60 0.59
N ALA A 202 -3.48 28.39 -0.49
CA ALA A 202 -2.18 29.02 -0.71
C ALA A 202 -2.24 30.42 -1.35
N LYS A 203 -3.44 31.02 -1.57
CA LYS A 203 -3.56 32.34 -2.20
C LYS A 203 -2.96 33.42 -1.29
N ARG A 204 -2.04 34.24 -1.84
CA ARG A 204 -1.28 35.25 -1.09
C ARG A 204 -2.17 36.23 -0.33
N TRP A 205 -3.27 36.72 -0.94
CA TRP A 205 -4.17 37.65 -0.27
C TRP A 205 -4.88 37.02 0.93
N VAL A 206 -5.24 35.71 0.85
CA VAL A 206 -5.82 34.97 1.99
C VAL A 206 -4.80 34.86 3.11
N GLN A 207 -3.54 34.58 2.78
CA GLN A 207 -2.48 34.50 3.78
C GLN A 207 -2.16 35.88 4.38
N GLY A 208 -2.30 36.97 3.60
CA GLY A 208 -2.20 38.32 4.12
C GLY A 208 -3.28 38.65 5.14
N LEU A 209 -4.55 38.31 4.85
CA LEU A 209 -5.67 38.48 5.81
C LEU A 209 -5.49 37.59 7.05
N ASN A 210 -4.99 36.40 6.87
CA ASN A 210 -4.70 35.49 7.96
C ASN A 210 -3.61 36.04 8.91
N ALA A 211 -2.52 36.57 8.35
CA ALA A 211 -1.47 37.23 9.13
C ALA A 211 -2.01 38.47 9.85
N LEU A 212 -2.82 39.28 9.16
CA LEU A 212 -3.46 40.47 9.76
C LEU A 212 -4.35 40.07 10.95
N HIS A 213 -5.16 38.99 10.82
CA HIS A 213 -5.99 38.48 11.91
C HIS A 213 -5.15 38.11 13.12
N ILE A 214 -4.03 37.39 12.93
CA ILE A 214 -3.11 37.01 14.01
C ILE A 214 -2.54 38.27 14.71
N ILE A 215 -2.10 39.24 13.93
CA ILE A 215 -1.52 40.51 14.46
C ILE A 215 -2.58 41.31 15.23
N VAL A 216 -3.79 41.42 14.69
CA VAL A 216 -4.89 42.16 15.34
C VAL A 216 -5.28 41.48 16.65
N THR A 217 -5.46 40.14 16.67
CA THR A 217 -5.76 39.41 17.91
C THR A 217 -4.65 39.61 18.94
N LEU A 218 -3.36 39.48 18.54
CA LEU A 218 -2.24 39.72 19.45
C LEU A 218 -2.29 41.11 20.07
N TYR A 219 -2.47 42.14 19.22
CA TYR A 219 -2.59 43.53 19.68
C TYR A 219 -3.76 43.67 20.68
N VAL A 220 -4.93 43.15 20.33
CA VAL A 220 -6.15 43.33 21.15
C VAL A 220 -6.02 42.62 22.51
N ILE A 221 -5.51 41.38 22.58
CA ILE A 221 -5.40 40.68 23.86
C ILE A 221 -4.42 41.40 24.82
N LEU A 222 -3.37 42.03 24.29
CA LEU A 222 -2.42 42.81 25.07
C LEU A 222 -2.98 44.17 25.46
N ALA A 223 -3.52 44.93 24.49
CA ALA A 223 -4.03 46.30 24.71
C ALA A 223 -5.26 46.33 25.63
N THR A 224 -6.09 45.27 25.62
CA THR A 224 -7.20 45.15 26.56
C THR A 224 -6.77 44.58 27.93
N ALA A 225 -5.47 44.35 28.13
CA ALA A 225 -4.90 43.78 29.35
C ALA A 225 -5.55 42.45 29.79
N ASN A 226 -6.08 41.67 28.84
CA ASN A 226 -6.64 40.34 29.12
C ASN A 226 -5.55 39.28 29.19
N HIS A 227 -4.41 39.50 28.57
CA HIS A 227 -3.30 38.54 28.51
C HIS A 227 -1.96 39.26 28.61
N TYR A 228 -0.96 38.50 29.08
CA TYR A 228 0.46 38.85 28.97
C TYR A 228 1.01 38.44 27.59
N LEU A 229 2.10 39.01 27.14
CA LEU A 229 2.79 38.58 25.91
C LEU A 229 3.24 37.11 26.01
N LEU A 230 3.73 36.70 27.17
CA LEU A 230 4.14 35.32 27.41
C LEU A 230 2.97 34.31 27.35
N ASP A 231 1.72 34.74 27.61
CA ASP A 231 0.52 33.92 27.39
C ASP A 231 0.32 33.59 25.92
N ALA A 232 0.54 34.60 25.07
CA ALA A 232 0.45 34.44 23.61
C ALA A 232 1.59 33.53 23.09
N VAL A 233 2.80 33.67 23.64
CA VAL A 233 3.93 32.77 23.32
C VAL A 233 3.63 31.35 23.79
N ALA A 234 3.09 31.19 25.02
CA ALA A 234 2.70 29.89 25.56
C ALA A 234 1.60 29.20 24.73
N ALA A 235 0.78 29.95 23.98
CA ALA A 235 -0.20 29.37 23.06
C ALA A 235 0.43 28.58 21.89
N ILE A 236 1.65 28.90 21.48
CA ILE A 236 2.33 28.26 20.34
C ILE A 236 2.46 26.72 20.52
N PRO A 237 3.05 26.19 21.59
CA PRO A 237 3.12 24.75 21.79
C PRO A 237 1.74 24.08 21.89
N PHE A 238 0.72 24.78 22.41
CA PHE A 238 -0.67 24.30 22.47
C PHE A 238 -1.34 24.22 21.09
N VAL A 239 -0.76 24.79 20.06
CA VAL A 239 -1.19 24.60 18.68
C VAL A 239 -0.30 23.61 17.96
N VAL A 240 1.03 23.78 18.03
CA VAL A 240 1.99 22.96 17.27
C VAL A 240 1.91 21.49 17.67
N VAL A 241 1.88 21.18 18.98
CA VAL A 241 1.86 19.80 19.47
C VAL A 241 0.55 19.09 19.10
N PRO A 242 -0.66 19.64 19.37
CA PRO A 242 -1.92 19.02 18.93
C PRO A 242 -2.02 18.83 17.42
N VAL A 243 -1.62 19.81 16.63
CA VAL A 243 -1.63 19.70 15.16
C VAL A 243 -0.71 18.56 14.69
N TYR A 244 0.50 18.49 15.22
CA TYR A 244 1.44 17.42 14.93
C TYR A 244 0.90 16.03 15.34
N LEU A 245 0.34 15.92 16.55
CA LEU A 245 -0.24 14.68 17.05
C LEU A 245 -1.46 14.23 16.25
N ALA A 246 -2.38 15.17 15.94
CA ALA A 246 -3.55 14.89 15.12
C ALA A 246 -3.16 14.37 13.73
N GLU A 247 -2.14 14.94 13.10
CA GLU A 247 -1.62 14.44 11.82
C GLU A 247 -0.98 13.06 11.95
N ARG A 248 -0.22 12.83 13.02
CA ARG A 248 0.36 11.50 13.30
C ARG A 248 -0.70 10.44 13.48
N ILE A 249 -1.79 10.76 14.19
CA ILE A 249 -2.93 9.86 14.44
C ILE A 249 -3.75 9.66 13.14
N ALA A 250 -3.91 10.72 12.35
CA ALA A 250 -4.67 10.64 11.09
C ALA A 250 -3.97 9.85 10.00
N ARG A 251 -2.63 9.79 10.00
CA ARG A 251 -1.86 8.99 9.03
C ARG A 251 -2.19 7.51 9.23
N PRO A 252 -2.75 6.84 8.21
CA PRO A 252 -2.95 5.40 8.31
C PRO A 252 -1.59 4.73 8.60
N PRO A 253 -1.55 3.73 9.47
CA PRO A 253 -0.31 2.99 9.68
C PRO A 253 0.15 2.43 8.35
N ALA A 254 1.45 2.56 8.04
CA ALA A 254 2.01 2.02 6.80
C ALA A 254 1.60 0.54 6.63
N PRO A 255 1.04 0.16 5.46
CA PRO A 255 0.55 -1.20 5.25
C PRO A 255 1.65 -2.22 5.57
N ARG A 256 1.33 -3.21 6.41
CA ARG A 256 2.27 -4.30 6.74
C ARG A 256 2.27 -5.34 5.62
N VAL A 257 3.43 -5.90 5.34
CA VAL A 257 3.54 -7.08 4.48
C VAL A 257 2.77 -8.23 5.11
N GLN A 258 1.83 -8.81 4.34
CA GLN A 258 1.03 -9.94 4.82
C GLN A 258 1.89 -11.20 4.96
N GLY A 259 1.40 -12.20 5.69
CA GLY A 259 2.15 -13.45 5.88
C GLY A 259 2.52 -14.17 4.58
N PRO A 260 1.57 -14.42 3.69
CA PRO A 260 1.85 -15.05 2.40
C PRO A 260 2.84 -14.26 1.53
N ASP A 261 2.83 -12.92 1.61
CA ASP A 261 3.78 -12.08 0.89
C ASP A 261 5.18 -12.14 1.52
N ALA A 262 5.25 -12.11 2.85
CA ALA A 262 6.50 -12.21 3.60
C ALA A 262 7.18 -13.57 3.44
N PHE A 263 6.46 -14.61 3.01
CA PHE A 263 7.01 -15.92 2.68
C PHE A 263 8.11 -15.81 1.61
N PHE A 264 7.85 -15.08 0.53
CA PHE A 264 8.80 -14.93 -0.56
C PHE A 264 10.04 -14.11 -0.17
N LEU A 265 9.91 -13.14 0.74
CA LEU A 265 11.07 -12.45 1.33
C LEU A 265 11.91 -13.37 2.23
N ALA A 266 11.28 -14.36 2.83
CA ALA A 266 11.96 -15.27 3.75
C ALA A 266 12.73 -16.38 3.03
N VAL A 267 12.25 -16.82 1.86
CA VAL A 267 12.87 -17.89 1.06
C VAL A 267 13.88 -17.35 0.06
N GLU A 268 13.87 -16.07 -0.24
CA GLU A 268 14.85 -15.46 -1.13
C GLU A 268 16.26 -15.60 -0.60
N THR A 269 17.18 -15.99 -1.49
CA THR A 269 18.62 -16.01 -1.27
C THR A 269 19.33 -15.39 -2.49
N PRO A 270 20.61 -15.01 -2.40
CA PRO A 270 21.35 -14.53 -3.57
C PRO A 270 21.37 -15.53 -4.74
N GLU A 271 21.35 -16.83 -4.43
CA GLU A 271 21.34 -17.90 -5.42
C GLU A 271 19.92 -18.17 -5.97
N ALA A 272 18.87 -17.72 -5.29
CA ALA A 272 17.48 -17.92 -5.68
C ALA A 272 16.64 -16.64 -5.49
N PRO A 273 16.86 -15.61 -6.32
CA PRO A 273 16.03 -14.40 -6.31
C PRO A 273 14.56 -14.74 -6.55
N GLN A 274 13.66 -14.13 -5.79
CA GLN A 274 12.23 -14.44 -5.85
C GLN A 274 11.47 -13.40 -6.67
N GLN A 275 11.87 -13.22 -7.92
CA GLN A 275 11.23 -12.33 -8.87
C GLN A 275 10.55 -13.11 -9.99
N ALA A 276 9.31 -12.74 -10.28
CA ALA A 276 8.49 -13.33 -11.32
C ALA A 276 8.05 -12.24 -12.32
N GLY A 277 7.66 -12.66 -13.51
CA GLY A 277 7.23 -11.75 -14.55
C GLY A 277 7.10 -12.42 -15.90
N GLY A 278 7.57 -11.74 -16.95
CA GLY A 278 7.57 -12.30 -18.31
C GLY A 278 8.30 -11.44 -19.30
N VAL A 279 8.58 -12.04 -20.44
CA VAL A 279 9.08 -11.38 -21.66
C VAL A 279 7.88 -11.10 -22.56
N ILE A 280 7.54 -9.84 -22.71
CA ILE A 280 6.43 -9.34 -23.52
C ILE A 280 6.98 -9.04 -24.91
N MET A 281 6.51 -9.74 -25.95
CA MET A 281 6.89 -9.51 -27.34
C MET A 281 5.89 -8.58 -28.00
N LEU A 282 6.38 -7.50 -28.60
CA LEU A 282 5.58 -6.48 -29.27
C LEU A 282 5.92 -6.46 -30.76
N ASP A 283 4.91 -6.34 -31.59
CA ASP A 283 5.10 -6.11 -33.02
C ASP A 283 5.33 -4.62 -33.29
N THR A 284 6.52 -4.29 -33.78
CA THR A 284 7.00 -2.90 -33.92
C THR A 284 7.59 -2.61 -35.31
N PRO A 285 6.93 -2.99 -36.40
CA PRO A 285 7.51 -2.82 -37.74
C PRO A 285 7.59 -1.35 -38.17
N ARG A 286 6.80 -0.46 -37.55
CA ARG A 286 6.71 0.97 -37.89
C ARG A 286 6.83 1.90 -36.67
N ALA A 287 6.82 1.36 -35.49
CA ALA A 287 6.88 2.11 -34.22
C ALA A 287 8.07 1.63 -33.40
N ASP A 288 8.96 2.54 -33.03
CA ASP A 288 10.06 2.21 -32.13
C ASP A 288 9.62 2.39 -30.67
N VAL A 289 9.15 1.32 -30.03
CA VAL A 289 8.82 1.35 -28.60
C VAL A 289 10.11 1.33 -27.79
N GLY A 290 10.41 2.45 -27.15
CA GLY A 290 11.60 2.61 -26.34
C GLY A 290 11.33 2.83 -24.84
N ARG A 291 12.40 3.05 -24.11
CA ARG A 291 12.36 3.37 -22.68
C ARG A 291 11.42 4.54 -22.34
N ALA A 292 11.45 5.62 -23.15
CA ALA A 292 10.67 6.82 -22.90
C ALA A 292 9.16 6.55 -22.98
N ASP A 293 8.73 5.68 -23.90
CA ASP A 293 7.33 5.31 -24.10
C ASP A 293 6.80 4.51 -22.92
N LEU A 294 7.58 3.52 -22.43
CA LEU A 294 7.23 2.77 -21.23
C LEU A 294 7.14 3.65 -19.98
N VAL A 295 8.10 4.55 -19.78
CA VAL A 295 8.06 5.50 -18.66
C VAL A 295 6.79 6.36 -18.73
N ARG A 296 6.38 6.81 -19.90
CA ARG A 296 5.15 7.60 -20.11
C ARG A 296 3.91 6.78 -19.73
N VAL A 297 3.81 5.55 -20.21
CA VAL A 297 2.69 4.64 -19.90
C VAL A 297 2.62 4.36 -18.40
N ILE A 298 3.74 4.00 -17.77
CA ILE A 298 3.76 3.68 -16.34
C ILE A 298 3.36 4.91 -15.50
N ARG A 299 3.91 6.10 -15.82
CA ARG A 299 3.59 7.35 -15.11
C ARG A 299 2.11 7.70 -15.17
N SER A 300 1.47 7.50 -16.32
CA SER A 300 0.04 7.79 -16.48
C SER A 300 -0.87 6.85 -15.67
N ARG A 301 -0.35 5.72 -15.18
CA ARG A 301 -1.10 4.66 -14.47
C ARG A 301 -0.59 4.38 -13.05
N LEU A 302 0.33 5.19 -12.53
CA LEU A 302 0.92 5.00 -11.19
C LEU A 302 -0.10 4.99 -10.05
N ASP A 303 -1.19 5.74 -10.18
CA ASP A 303 -2.22 5.81 -9.14
C ASP A 303 -2.93 4.47 -8.93
N GLY A 304 -3.08 3.67 -9.99
CA GLY A 304 -3.59 2.30 -9.90
C GLY A 304 -2.55 1.26 -9.48
N LEU A 305 -1.27 1.62 -9.41
CA LEU A 305 -0.14 0.72 -9.14
C LEU A 305 0.69 1.19 -7.91
N PRO A 306 0.12 1.17 -6.69
CA PRO A 306 0.79 1.74 -5.52
C PRO A 306 2.15 1.10 -5.22
N ARG A 307 2.34 -0.19 -5.55
CA ARG A 307 3.61 -0.90 -5.32
C ARG A 307 4.74 -0.43 -6.24
N PHE A 308 4.43 0.25 -7.34
CA PHE A 308 5.44 0.82 -8.24
C PHE A 308 6.18 2.02 -7.63
N ARG A 309 5.61 2.65 -6.60
CA ARG A 309 6.22 3.76 -5.86
C ARG A 309 6.44 3.46 -4.37
N GLN A 310 6.34 2.19 -3.96
CA GLN A 310 6.53 1.79 -2.57
C GLN A 310 7.68 0.82 -2.42
N ARG A 311 8.51 1.04 -1.42
CA ARG A 311 9.59 0.14 -1.02
C ARG A 311 9.29 -0.54 0.31
N LEU A 312 10.05 -1.59 0.59
CA LEU A 312 9.98 -2.34 1.84
C LEU A 312 10.88 -1.69 2.89
N VAL A 313 10.34 -1.47 4.08
CA VAL A 313 11.10 -0.96 5.23
C VAL A 313 11.01 -1.97 6.37
N ARG A 314 12.16 -2.51 6.77
CA ARG A 314 12.26 -3.42 7.92
C ARG A 314 12.05 -2.66 9.23
N ARG A 315 11.33 -3.29 10.19
CA ARG A 315 11.03 -2.74 11.53
C ARG A 315 11.60 -3.63 12.64
N GLY A 316 12.87 -3.98 12.52
CA GLY A 316 13.53 -4.91 13.44
C GLY A 316 13.28 -6.38 13.07
N ARG A 317 13.98 -7.30 13.77
CA ARG A 317 14.00 -8.74 13.42
C ARG A 317 12.70 -9.49 13.73
N TRP A 318 11.89 -8.99 14.68
CA TRP A 318 10.67 -9.65 15.15
C TRP A 318 9.40 -9.20 14.41
N ARG A 319 9.49 -8.12 13.62
CA ARG A 319 8.35 -7.51 12.94
C ARG A 319 8.48 -7.66 11.44
N ARG A 320 7.35 -7.87 10.77
CA ARG A 320 7.31 -7.86 9.31
C ARG A 320 7.59 -6.47 8.76
N PRO A 321 8.17 -6.38 7.57
CA PRO A 321 8.36 -5.12 6.86
C PRO A 321 7.02 -4.39 6.65
N VAL A 322 7.12 -3.11 6.37
CA VAL A 322 6.01 -2.26 5.97
C VAL A 322 6.29 -1.66 4.61
N TRP A 323 5.23 -1.39 3.87
CA TRP A 323 5.30 -0.64 2.63
C TRP A 323 5.38 0.85 2.94
N ARG A 324 6.32 1.56 2.33
CA ARG A 324 6.45 3.01 2.41
C ARG A 324 6.66 3.59 1.04
N ASP A 325 6.06 4.74 0.81
CA ASP A 325 6.28 5.48 -0.41
C ASP A 325 7.77 5.82 -0.57
N HIS A 326 8.24 5.72 -1.79
CA HIS A 326 9.59 5.99 -2.24
C HIS A 326 9.50 6.96 -3.42
N ASP A 327 9.68 8.22 -3.13
CA ASP A 327 9.55 9.28 -4.11
C ASP A 327 10.81 10.18 -4.01
N PRO A 328 11.44 10.53 -5.13
CA PRO A 328 11.07 10.17 -6.51
C PRO A 328 11.46 8.74 -6.90
N VAL A 329 10.72 8.16 -7.85
CA VAL A 329 11.08 6.87 -8.48
C VAL A 329 12.29 7.06 -9.39
N ASP A 330 13.31 6.23 -9.23
CA ASP A 330 14.50 6.22 -10.10
C ASP A 330 14.18 5.56 -11.46
N TRP A 331 13.64 6.35 -12.37
CA TRP A 331 13.23 5.87 -13.71
C TRP A 331 14.39 5.34 -14.54
N ALA A 332 15.64 5.79 -14.29
CA ALA A 332 16.79 5.32 -15.04
C ALA A 332 17.13 3.86 -14.70
N TRP A 333 16.92 3.49 -13.44
CA TRP A 333 17.14 2.13 -12.99
C TRP A 333 15.92 1.22 -13.26
N HIS A 334 14.69 1.72 -13.00
CA HIS A 334 13.48 0.91 -13.11
C HIS A 334 13.12 0.55 -14.55
N VAL A 335 13.43 1.42 -15.52
CA VAL A 335 13.18 1.18 -16.94
C VAL A 335 14.48 1.39 -17.71
N ALA A 336 15.11 0.28 -18.10
CA ALA A 336 16.33 0.28 -18.90
C ALA A 336 16.05 -0.09 -20.36
N GLU A 337 17.00 0.19 -21.26
CA GLU A 337 16.96 -0.24 -22.64
C GLU A 337 18.31 -0.86 -23.00
N ARG A 338 18.30 -1.99 -23.73
CA ARG A 338 19.49 -2.73 -24.15
C ARG A 338 19.30 -3.29 -25.56
N ARG A 339 20.39 -3.60 -26.23
CA ARG A 339 20.39 -4.34 -27.49
C ARG A 339 20.83 -5.76 -27.26
N VAL A 340 20.24 -6.70 -27.99
CA VAL A 340 20.55 -8.12 -27.99
C VAL A 340 20.74 -8.60 -29.42
N ASP A 341 21.43 -9.71 -29.60
CA ASP A 341 21.67 -10.32 -30.91
C ASP A 341 20.80 -11.57 -31.03
N GLY A 342 19.69 -11.41 -31.73
CA GLY A 342 18.74 -12.48 -31.96
C GLY A 342 18.03 -13.01 -30.73
N MET A 343 17.26 -14.09 -30.90
CA MET A 343 16.54 -14.76 -29.81
C MET A 343 17.48 -15.43 -28.79
N ALA A 344 18.66 -15.89 -29.23
CA ALA A 344 19.65 -16.45 -28.32
C ALA A 344 20.19 -15.37 -27.36
N GLY A 345 20.53 -14.18 -27.90
CA GLY A 345 20.92 -13.03 -27.10
C GLY A 345 19.82 -12.55 -26.17
N LEU A 346 18.56 -12.57 -26.60
CA LEU A 346 17.41 -12.27 -25.72
C LEU A 346 17.35 -13.24 -24.54
N ARG A 347 17.41 -14.56 -24.79
CA ARG A 347 17.34 -15.57 -23.73
C ARG A 347 18.50 -15.45 -22.75
N ALA A 348 19.73 -15.22 -23.24
CA ALA A 348 20.90 -14.99 -22.41
C ALA A 348 20.75 -13.74 -21.50
N GLU A 349 20.22 -12.63 -22.07
CA GLU A 349 20.00 -11.40 -21.31
C GLU A 349 18.87 -11.55 -20.27
N VAL A 350 17.80 -12.25 -20.60
CA VAL A 350 16.71 -12.58 -19.65
C VAL A 350 17.25 -13.41 -18.48
N ALA A 351 18.05 -14.43 -18.77
CA ALA A 351 18.68 -15.27 -17.76
C ALA A 351 19.57 -14.44 -16.82
N ARG A 352 20.35 -13.49 -17.37
CA ARG A 352 21.21 -12.59 -16.62
C ARG A 352 20.37 -11.64 -15.72
N ILE A 353 19.31 -11.05 -16.27
CA ILE A 353 18.42 -10.14 -15.50
C ILE A 353 17.71 -10.90 -14.37
N GLN A 354 17.29 -12.15 -14.62
CA GLN A 354 16.63 -12.98 -13.64
C GLN A 354 17.56 -13.39 -12.49
N ALA A 355 18.86 -13.51 -12.75
CA ALA A 355 19.87 -13.86 -11.75
C ALA A 355 20.21 -12.70 -10.80
N GLU A 356 19.90 -11.46 -11.15
CA GLU A 356 20.16 -10.27 -10.35
C GLU A 356 19.03 -10.01 -9.35
N PRO A 357 19.22 -10.07 -8.02
CA PRO A 357 18.19 -9.72 -7.05
C PRO A 357 17.76 -8.26 -7.17
N LEU A 358 16.48 -7.98 -6.96
CA LEU A 358 15.96 -6.61 -6.89
C LEU A 358 16.42 -5.94 -5.59
N PRO A 359 17.05 -4.73 -5.65
CA PRO A 359 17.55 -4.04 -4.47
C PRO A 359 16.42 -3.73 -3.45
N PRO A 360 16.64 -3.95 -2.15
CA PRO A 360 15.60 -3.77 -1.12
C PRO A 360 15.31 -2.31 -0.79
N ASP A 361 16.15 -1.37 -1.21
CA ASP A 361 16.02 0.07 -0.98
C ASP A 361 15.14 0.77 -2.01
N ARG A 362 14.67 0.06 -3.04
CA ARG A 362 13.84 0.56 -4.15
C ARG A 362 12.49 -0.15 -4.20
N PRO A 363 11.49 0.38 -4.98
CA PRO A 363 10.29 -0.37 -5.32
C PRO A 363 10.66 -1.71 -6.01
N PRO A 364 10.02 -2.84 -5.62
CA PRO A 364 10.49 -4.17 -6.01
C PRO A 364 10.00 -4.59 -7.41
N TRP A 365 10.35 -3.82 -8.43
CA TRP A 365 10.05 -4.11 -9.84
C TRP A 365 11.11 -3.54 -10.78
N ARG A 366 11.20 -4.09 -11.99
CA ARG A 366 12.07 -3.61 -13.05
C ARG A 366 11.50 -3.96 -14.43
N MET A 367 11.71 -3.08 -15.40
CA MET A 367 11.45 -3.34 -16.82
C MET A 367 12.70 -3.09 -17.65
N VAL A 368 12.92 -3.92 -18.67
CA VAL A 368 14.05 -3.76 -19.61
C VAL A 368 13.52 -3.94 -21.02
N VAL A 369 13.66 -2.90 -21.85
CA VAL A 369 13.40 -2.98 -23.29
C VAL A 369 14.59 -3.65 -23.96
N LEU A 370 14.33 -4.71 -24.71
CA LEU A 370 15.34 -5.44 -25.47
C LEU A 370 15.05 -5.31 -26.96
N LYS A 371 15.98 -4.69 -27.68
CA LYS A 371 15.92 -4.51 -29.14
C LYS A 371 16.86 -5.45 -29.86
N GLY A 372 16.48 -5.94 -31.03
CA GLY A 372 17.31 -6.80 -31.86
C GLY A 372 17.08 -8.30 -31.66
N ALA A 373 16.08 -8.70 -30.88
CA ALA A 373 15.71 -10.12 -30.73
C ALA A 373 15.17 -10.72 -32.05
N GLU A 374 14.29 -9.98 -32.72
CA GLU A 374 13.74 -10.31 -34.03
C GLU A 374 13.55 -9.02 -34.86
N PRO A 375 13.68 -9.07 -36.19
CA PRO A 375 13.40 -7.92 -37.04
C PRO A 375 11.93 -7.46 -36.86
N GLY A 376 11.72 -6.14 -36.68
CA GLY A 376 10.38 -5.56 -36.54
C GLY A 376 9.68 -5.89 -35.21
N ARG A 377 10.40 -6.44 -34.21
CA ARG A 377 9.85 -6.74 -32.89
C ARG A 377 10.68 -6.13 -31.77
N THR A 378 10.02 -5.73 -30.71
CA THR A 378 10.64 -5.26 -29.46
C THR A 378 10.20 -6.18 -28.31
N ALA A 379 11.13 -6.63 -27.50
CA ALA A 379 10.83 -7.37 -26.30
C ALA A 379 10.89 -6.45 -25.05
N VAL A 380 9.98 -6.64 -24.12
CA VAL A 380 9.99 -5.96 -22.82
C VAL A 380 10.03 -7.01 -21.73
N VAL A 381 11.14 -7.10 -21.00
CA VAL A 381 11.24 -7.91 -19.79
C VAL A 381 10.55 -7.15 -18.67
N TYR A 382 9.53 -7.73 -18.07
CA TYR A 382 8.85 -7.23 -16.89
C TYR A 382 9.12 -8.15 -15.72
N LEU A 383 9.71 -7.64 -14.65
CA LEU A 383 10.00 -8.37 -13.42
C LEU A 383 9.47 -7.63 -12.20
N MET A 384 8.93 -8.41 -11.28
CA MET A 384 8.44 -7.95 -9.99
C MET A 384 8.77 -8.98 -8.92
N HIS A 385 9.23 -8.53 -7.74
CA HIS A 385 9.44 -9.43 -6.62
C HIS A 385 8.12 -10.06 -6.17
N HIS A 386 8.13 -11.34 -5.90
CA HIS A 386 6.93 -12.12 -5.55
C HIS A 386 6.26 -11.66 -4.23
N VAL A 387 6.93 -10.82 -3.41
CA VAL A 387 6.33 -10.15 -2.25
C VAL A 387 5.17 -9.22 -2.61
N VAL A 388 5.12 -8.73 -3.84
CA VAL A 388 4.08 -7.81 -4.31
C VAL A 388 2.79 -8.54 -4.62
N ALA A 389 2.89 -9.65 -5.35
CA ALA A 389 1.74 -10.42 -5.80
C ALA A 389 2.16 -11.84 -6.26
N ASP A 390 1.19 -12.74 -6.35
CA ASP A 390 1.32 -14.02 -7.05
C ASP A 390 1.34 -13.84 -8.57
N GLY A 391 1.60 -14.93 -9.30
CA GLY A 391 1.68 -14.90 -10.76
C GLY A 391 0.47 -14.25 -11.43
N VAL A 392 -0.75 -14.53 -10.95
CA VAL A 392 -1.99 -13.90 -11.48
C VAL A 392 -2.01 -12.40 -11.20
N GLY A 393 -1.62 -11.99 -10.00
CA GLY A 393 -1.53 -10.57 -9.65
C GLY A 393 -0.45 -9.82 -10.43
N ILE A 394 0.70 -10.47 -10.72
CA ILE A 394 1.77 -9.93 -11.57
C ILE A 394 1.29 -9.75 -13.01
N VAL A 395 0.63 -10.77 -13.58
CA VAL A 395 0.01 -10.69 -14.93
C VAL A 395 -1.04 -9.59 -14.95
N ALA A 396 -1.91 -9.49 -13.96
CA ALA A 396 -2.93 -8.44 -13.88
C ALA A 396 -2.33 -7.03 -13.83
N GLN A 397 -1.22 -6.82 -13.11
CA GLN A 397 -0.51 -5.54 -13.08
C GLN A 397 0.16 -5.23 -14.43
N ALA A 398 0.73 -6.21 -15.11
CA ALA A 398 1.26 -6.05 -16.46
C ALA A 398 0.15 -5.69 -17.45
N MET A 399 -0.97 -6.39 -17.40
CA MET A 399 -2.15 -6.09 -18.26
C MET A 399 -2.75 -4.71 -17.94
N TYR A 400 -2.69 -4.25 -16.69
CA TYR A 400 -3.13 -2.89 -16.34
C TYR A 400 -2.31 -1.79 -17.03
N LEU A 401 -1.08 -2.09 -17.45
CA LEU A 401 -0.26 -1.19 -18.28
C LEU A 401 -0.61 -1.27 -19.77
N MET A 402 -1.49 -2.18 -20.20
CA MET A 402 -1.85 -2.42 -21.59
C MET A 402 -3.25 -1.87 -21.93
N GLU A 403 -3.56 -1.79 -23.22
CA GLU A 403 -4.84 -1.34 -23.75
C GLU A 403 -5.50 -2.46 -24.58
N PRO A 404 -6.83 -2.65 -24.46
CA PRO A 404 -7.74 -2.03 -23.47
C PRO A 404 -7.48 -2.56 -22.06
N PRO A 405 -7.88 -1.80 -21.01
CA PRO A 405 -7.68 -2.24 -19.64
C PRO A 405 -8.39 -3.58 -19.37
N PRO A 406 -7.81 -4.44 -18.51
CA PRO A 406 -8.36 -5.75 -18.22
C PRO A 406 -9.70 -5.66 -17.48
N GLU A 407 -10.61 -6.57 -17.78
CA GLU A 407 -11.77 -6.82 -16.93
C GLU A 407 -11.37 -7.53 -15.64
N PRO A 408 -12.11 -7.31 -14.53
CA PRO A 408 -11.84 -8.03 -13.30
C PRO A 408 -11.94 -9.54 -13.49
N VAL A 409 -10.89 -10.28 -13.13
CA VAL A 409 -10.89 -11.75 -13.23
C VAL A 409 -11.92 -12.32 -12.25
N PRO A 410 -12.90 -13.13 -12.69
CA PRO A 410 -13.83 -13.78 -11.80
C PRO A 410 -13.08 -14.75 -10.87
N GLY A 411 -13.25 -14.60 -9.57
CA GLY A 411 -12.68 -15.53 -8.61
C GLY A 411 -13.60 -16.70 -8.30
N PRO A 412 -13.10 -17.77 -7.68
CA PRO A 412 -13.89 -18.95 -7.35
C PRO A 412 -15.01 -18.62 -6.34
N PRO A 413 -16.17 -19.31 -6.42
CA PRO A 413 -17.31 -19.05 -5.54
C PRO A 413 -17.02 -19.32 -4.07
N ARG A 414 -17.66 -18.55 -3.17
CA ARG A 414 -17.52 -18.68 -1.72
C ARG A 414 -18.38 -19.81 -1.18
N ALA A 415 -17.76 -20.82 -0.54
CA ALA A 415 -18.46 -21.89 0.17
C ALA A 415 -17.82 -22.10 1.57
N PRO A 416 -18.20 -21.33 2.60
CA PRO A 416 -17.45 -21.29 3.86
C PRO A 416 -17.48 -22.59 4.67
N PHE A 417 -18.61 -23.28 4.75
CA PHE A 417 -18.74 -24.49 5.57
C PHE A 417 -18.00 -25.70 4.98
N ARG A 418 -18.08 -25.92 3.68
CA ARG A 418 -17.32 -26.97 2.97
C ARG A 418 -15.80 -26.76 3.10
N LYS A 419 -15.35 -25.50 3.21
CA LYS A 419 -13.92 -25.17 3.37
C LYS A 419 -13.36 -25.59 4.72
N ALA A 420 -14.11 -25.47 5.81
CA ALA A 420 -13.64 -25.88 7.15
C ALA A 420 -13.42 -27.38 7.26
N VAL A 421 -14.39 -28.20 6.83
CA VAL A 421 -14.28 -29.67 6.82
C VAL A 421 -13.14 -30.11 5.89
N ALA A 422 -13.07 -29.57 4.69
CA ALA A 422 -12.01 -29.88 3.74
C ALA A 422 -10.61 -29.51 4.26
N THR A 423 -10.49 -28.44 5.06
CA THR A 423 -9.23 -28.04 5.69
C THR A 423 -8.77 -29.09 6.72
N VAL A 424 -9.65 -29.56 7.58
CA VAL A 424 -9.32 -30.57 8.61
C VAL A 424 -8.87 -31.88 7.96
N VAL A 425 -9.62 -32.39 6.98
CA VAL A 425 -9.26 -33.61 6.22
C VAL A 425 -7.93 -33.43 5.49
N GLY A 426 -7.73 -32.26 4.86
CA GLY A 426 -6.50 -31.95 4.14
C GLY A 426 -5.27 -31.82 5.04
N LEU A 427 -5.41 -31.36 6.29
CA LEU A 427 -4.32 -31.33 7.28
C LEU A 427 -3.85 -32.76 7.63
N GLY A 428 -4.77 -33.68 7.83
CA GLY A 428 -4.43 -35.09 8.02
C GLY A 428 -3.66 -35.67 6.83
N GLN A 429 -4.09 -35.35 5.60
CA GLN A 429 -3.41 -35.81 4.38
C GLN A 429 -2.02 -35.17 4.18
N LEU A 430 -1.81 -33.91 4.60
CA LEU A 430 -0.50 -33.27 4.57
C LEU A 430 0.46 -33.91 5.58
N ALA A 431 -0.02 -34.29 6.77
CA ALA A 431 0.79 -34.94 7.80
C ALA A 431 1.30 -36.34 7.38
N THR A 432 0.53 -37.04 6.54
CA THR A 432 0.89 -38.39 6.05
C THR A 432 1.73 -38.38 4.76
N ALA A 433 1.88 -37.21 4.09
CA ALA A 433 2.56 -37.11 2.78
C ALA A 433 4.06 -36.74 2.87
N VAL A 434 4.69 -36.92 4.02
CA VAL A 434 6.10 -36.52 4.25
C VAL A 434 7.07 -37.60 3.73
N THR A 435 7.11 -37.83 2.42
CA THR A 435 8.20 -38.55 1.77
C THR A 435 9.20 -37.58 1.18
N ARG A 436 10.51 -37.87 1.31
CA ARG A 436 11.53 -37.06 0.65
C ARG A 436 11.58 -37.42 -0.84
N PRO A 437 11.45 -36.48 -1.78
CA PRO A 437 11.64 -36.78 -3.19
C PRO A 437 13.11 -37.13 -3.47
N GLU A 438 13.33 -37.96 -4.45
CA GLU A 438 14.64 -38.12 -5.08
C GLU A 438 15.03 -36.79 -5.71
N ARG A 439 16.34 -36.48 -5.80
CA ARG A 439 16.82 -35.18 -6.24
C ARG A 439 17.26 -35.17 -7.67
N LEU A 440 16.87 -34.16 -8.42
CA LEU A 440 17.48 -33.82 -9.69
C LEU A 440 18.80 -33.05 -9.44
N PRO A 441 19.77 -33.14 -10.37
CA PRO A 441 21.00 -32.35 -10.30
C PRO A 441 20.72 -30.84 -10.25
N SER A 442 21.51 -30.10 -9.49
CA SER A 442 21.45 -28.63 -9.40
C SER A 442 22.81 -28.10 -8.98
N ALA A 443 23.28 -27.08 -9.66
CA ALA A 443 24.52 -26.38 -9.30
C ALA A 443 24.35 -25.50 -8.06
N GLY A 444 23.12 -25.09 -7.73
CA GLY A 444 22.80 -24.26 -6.57
C GLY A 444 23.36 -22.84 -6.66
N THR A 445 23.62 -22.34 -7.85
CA THR A 445 24.14 -20.99 -8.12
C THR A 445 23.00 -20.02 -8.50
N SER A 446 23.31 -18.73 -8.65
CA SER A 446 22.37 -17.74 -9.23
C SER A 446 22.31 -17.81 -10.75
N GLU A 447 23.24 -18.50 -11.40
CA GLU A 447 23.26 -18.64 -12.85
C GLU A 447 22.02 -19.37 -13.36
N ARG A 448 21.50 -18.91 -14.49
CA ARG A 448 20.26 -19.45 -15.10
C ARG A 448 20.48 -19.66 -16.59
N ARG A 449 19.71 -20.62 -17.12
CA ARG A 449 19.42 -20.71 -18.56
C ARG A 449 17.93 -20.46 -18.75
N TYR A 450 17.57 -19.73 -19.79
CA TYR A 450 16.19 -19.37 -20.07
C TYR A 450 15.79 -19.86 -21.46
N GLY A 451 14.72 -20.65 -21.53
CA GLY A 451 14.15 -21.18 -22.77
C GLY A 451 12.76 -20.59 -23.03
N THR A 452 12.39 -20.46 -24.32
CA THR A 452 11.09 -19.96 -24.75
C THR A 452 10.49 -20.83 -25.83
N MET A 453 9.18 -21.06 -25.78
CA MET A 453 8.43 -21.80 -26.80
C MET A 453 6.99 -21.30 -26.87
N ALA A 454 6.40 -21.30 -28.06
CA ALA A 454 4.97 -21.10 -28.26
C ALA A 454 4.38 -22.29 -29.02
N LEU A 455 3.20 -22.72 -28.61
CA LEU A 455 2.43 -23.78 -29.24
C LEU A 455 0.98 -23.35 -29.41
N PRO A 456 0.27 -23.77 -30.48
CA PRO A 456 -1.14 -23.50 -30.61
C PRO A 456 -1.92 -24.08 -29.41
N LEU A 457 -2.58 -23.23 -28.62
CA LEU A 457 -3.33 -23.64 -27.42
C LEU A 457 -4.40 -24.69 -27.76
N ARG A 458 -4.96 -24.59 -28.98
CA ARG A 458 -5.95 -25.56 -29.50
C ARG A 458 -5.35 -26.94 -29.59
N ALA A 459 -4.11 -27.10 -30.10
CA ALA A 459 -3.45 -28.39 -30.21
C ALA A 459 -3.28 -29.07 -28.83
N VAL A 460 -2.82 -28.31 -27.84
CA VAL A 460 -2.67 -28.83 -26.46
C VAL A 460 -4.02 -29.20 -25.83
N ARG A 461 -5.08 -28.42 -26.09
CA ARG A 461 -6.44 -28.72 -25.64
C ARG A 461 -7.02 -29.97 -26.30
N ASP A 462 -6.71 -30.18 -27.58
CA ASP A 462 -7.20 -31.34 -28.33
C ASP A 462 -6.56 -32.65 -27.81
N VAL A 463 -5.25 -32.62 -27.51
CA VAL A 463 -4.56 -33.72 -26.81
C VAL A 463 -5.26 -34.01 -25.47
N GLY A 464 -5.47 -32.98 -24.65
CA GLY A 464 -6.14 -33.15 -23.36
C GLY A 464 -7.54 -33.76 -23.49
N ARG A 465 -8.35 -33.30 -24.46
CA ARG A 465 -9.70 -33.84 -24.70
C ARG A 465 -9.68 -35.30 -25.13
N ARG A 466 -8.76 -35.67 -26.03
CA ARG A 466 -8.62 -37.01 -26.56
C ARG A 466 -8.29 -38.03 -25.45
N HIS A 467 -7.40 -37.66 -24.53
CA HIS A 467 -6.93 -38.52 -23.46
C HIS A 467 -7.62 -38.25 -22.09
N GLY A 468 -8.74 -37.52 -22.06
CA GLY A 468 -9.48 -37.24 -20.82
C GLY A 468 -8.69 -36.44 -19.77
N ALA A 469 -7.70 -35.66 -20.21
CA ALA A 469 -6.79 -34.88 -19.41
C ALA A 469 -7.04 -33.34 -19.59
N ARG A 470 -6.56 -32.53 -18.68
CA ARG A 470 -6.58 -31.06 -18.80
C ARG A 470 -5.28 -30.55 -19.39
N VAL A 471 -5.27 -29.31 -19.89
CA VAL A 471 -4.06 -28.64 -20.38
C VAL A 471 -2.90 -28.73 -19.36
N THR A 472 -3.17 -28.51 -18.09
CA THR A 472 -2.15 -28.63 -17.03
C THR A 472 -1.59 -30.06 -16.92
N ASP A 473 -2.44 -31.09 -17.07
CA ASP A 473 -2.01 -32.50 -16.99
C ASP A 473 -1.12 -32.84 -18.21
N VAL A 474 -1.45 -32.31 -19.42
CA VAL A 474 -0.63 -32.45 -20.63
C VAL A 474 0.72 -31.76 -20.46
N VAL A 475 0.76 -30.53 -19.91
CA VAL A 475 2.00 -29.81 -19.64
C VAL A 475 2.87 -30.55 -18.63
N LEU A 476 2.27 -31.08 -17.56
CA LEU A 476 3.00 -31.89 -16.57
C LEU A 476 3.59 -33.17 -17.17
N CYS A 477 2.83 -33.81 -18.08
CA CYS A 477 3.31 -34.98 -18.81
C CYS A 477 4.48 -34.63 -19.74
N ALA A 478 4.35 -33.55 -20.48
CA ALA A 478 5.39 -33.08 -21.39
C ALA A 478 6.71 -32.75 -20.64
N VAL A 479 6.62 -32.08 -19.48
CA VAL A 479 7.78 -31.83 -18.63
C VAL A 479 8.38 -33.13 -18.11
N ALA A 480 7.58 -34.10 -17.66
CA ALA A 480 8.08 -35.38 -17.17
C ALA A 480 8.78 -36.19 -18.25
N GLY A 481 8.19 -36.25 -19.48
CA GLY A 481 8.79 -36.92 -20.64
C GLY A 481 10.06 -36.25 -21.11
N ALA A 482 10.09 -34.91 -21.13
CA ALA A 482 11.29 -34.14 -21.47
C ALA A 482 12.43 -34.39 -20.48
N LEU A 483 12.15 -34.39 -19.17
CA LEU A 483 13.15 -34.74 -18.16
C LEU A 483 13.69 -36.18 -18.35
N ASN A 484 12.83 -37.12 -18.76
CA ASN A 484 13.26 -38.48 -19.09
C ASN A 484 14.26 -38.53 -20.26
N ARG A 485 14.17 -37.60 -21.22
CA ARG A 485 15.03 -37.54 -22.42
C ARG A 485 16.34 -36.81 -22.18
N VAL A 486 16.29 -35.75 -21.39
CA VAL A 486 17.42 -34.80 -21.21
C VAL A 486 18.29 -35.20 -20.04
N VAL A 487 17.74 -35.74 -18.95
CA VAL A 487 18.52 -36.18 -17.79
C VAL A 487 19.00 -37.60 -17.99
N SER A 488 20.32 -37.76 -18.03
CA SER A 488 20.96 -39.09 -18.24
C SER A 488 20.66 -40.05 -17.07
N GLU A 489 20.57 -41.36 -17.39
CA GLU A 489 20.51 -42.41 -16.37
C GLU A 489 21.81 -42.47 -15.57
N ASP A 490 22.95 -42.19 -16.23
CA ASP A 490 24.28 -42.18 -15.62
C ASP A 490 24.46 -41.05 -14.63
N ASP A 491 23.70 -39.96 -14.77
CA ASP A 491 23.68 -38.82 -13.85
C ASP A 491 22.76 -39.05 -12.63
N GLY A 492 22.28 -40.27 -12.41
CA GLY A 492 21.43 -40.62 -11.27
C GLY A 492 20.00 -40.11 -11.41
N ARG A 493 19.42 -40.14 -12.62
CA ARG A 493 18.03 -39.74 -12.88
C ARG A 493 17.07 -40.50 -11.97
N PRO A 494 16.26 -39.81 -11.14
CA PRO A 494 15.29 -40.42 -10.28
C PRO A 494 14.10 -41.02 -11.06
N GLY A 495 13.43 -42.00 -10.51
CA GLY A 495 12.21 -42.57 -11.10
C GLY A 495 11.01 -41.64 -11.06
N SER A 496 11.02 -40.64 -10.17
CA SER A 496 9.99 -39.63 -10.04
C SER A 496 10.56 -38.28 -9.63
N CYS A 497 9.92 -37.18 -10.08
CA CYS A 497 10.25 -35.80 -9.76
C CYS A 497 9.05 -35.12 -9.09
N ARG A 498 9.23 -34.56 -7.90
CA ARG A 498 8.16 -33.80 -7.22
C ARG A 498 8.19 -32.34 -7.62
N VAL A 499 7.10 -31.85 -8.21
CA VAL A 499 6.95 -30.46 -8.59
C VAL A 499 5.83 -29.77 -7.82
N ALA A 500 6.00 -28.46 -7.60
CA ALA A 500 4.94 -27.61 -7.10
C ALA A 500 4.06 -27.13 -8.26
N VAL A 501 2.76 -27.33 -8.15
CA VAL A 501 1.76 -26.81 -9.10
C VAL A 501 0.96 -25.73 -8.39
N PRO A 502 1.12 -24.44 -8.76
CA PRO A 502 0.37 -23.34 -8.15
C PRO A 502 -1.12 -23.43 -8.46
N LEU A 503 -1.96 -23.21 -7.44
CA LEU A 503 -3.41 -23.13 -7.56
C LEU A 503 -3.91 -21.77 -7.09
N MET A 504 -4.71 -21.11 -7.91
CA MET A 504 -5.29 -19.82 -7.60
C MET A 504 -6.39 -19.93 -6.54
N MET A 505 -6.23 -19.19 -5.44
CA MET A 505 -7.20 -19.09 -4.34
C MET A 505 -7.77 -17.67 -4.20
N ARG A 506 -7.50 -16.79 -5.17
CA ARG A 506 -7.84 -15.38 -5.15
C ARG A 506 -9.36 -15.16 -5.11
N PRO A 507 -9.91 -14.40 -4.12
CA PRO A 507 -11.33 -14.07 -4.09
C PRO A 507 -11.75 -13.17 -5.27
N PRO A 508 -13.02 -13.25 -5.71
CA PRO A 508 -13.56 -12.31 -6.70
C PRO A 508 -13.40 -10.86 -6.28
N GLY A 509 -12.99 -9.99 -7.20
CA GLY A 509 -12.84 -8.55 -6.95
C GLY A 509 -11.71 -8.16 -5.98
N SER A 510 -10.77 -9.07 -5.72
CA SER A 510 -9.59 -8.73 -4.92
C SER A 510 -8.61 -7.84 -5.70
N ALA A 511 -7.88 -6.98 -4.97
CA ALA A 511 -6.85 -6.11 -5.56
C ALA A 511 -5.77 -6.92 -6.29
N MET A 512 -5.10 -6.31 -7.29
CA MET A 512 -4.00 -6.93 -8.07
C MET A 512 -2.73 -7.23 -7.24
N VAL A 513 -2.74 -6.93 -5.93
CA VAL A 513 -1.62 -7.12 -5.02
C VAL A 513 -1.88 -8.24 -4.04
N GLY A 514 -0.80 -8.78 -3.47
CA GLY A 514 -0.85 -9.87 -2.47
C GLY A 514 -0.85 -11.27 -3.06
N ASN A 515 -0.38 -12.23 -2.27
CA ASN A 515 -0.26 -13.63 -2.64
C ASN A 515 -1.49 -14.42 -2.17
N HIS A 516 -2.32 -14.83 -3.12
CA HIS A 516 -3.53 -15.63 -2.92
C HIS A 516 -3.42 -17.01 -3.58
N THR A 517 -2.21 -17.43 -3.88
CA THR A 517 -1.92 -18.74 -4.48
C THR A 517 -1.45 -19.71 -3.41
N THR A 518 -1.87 -20.95 -3.52
CA THR A 518 -1.28 -22.09 -2.82
C THR A 518 -0.61 -23.01 -3.84
N ALA A 519 0.19 -23.95 -3.39
CA ALA A 519 0.76 -24.96 -4.26
C ALA A 519 0.38 -26.36 -3.78
N VAL A 520 0.11 -27.24 -4.72
CA VAL A 520 0.01 -28.68 -4.47
C VAL A 520 1.24 -29.37 -5.04
N MET A 521 1.73 -30.38 -4.33
CA MET A 521 2.87 -31.16 -4.76
C MET A 521 2.38 -32.34 -5.59
N VAL A 522 2.98 -32.53 -6.77
CA VAL A 522 2.68 -33.60 -7.72
C VAL A 522 3.97 -34.36 -7.99
N ASP A 523 3.94 -35.68 -7.79
CA ASP A 523 5.06 -36.54 -8.16
C ASP A 523 4.91 -36.95 -9.64
N LEU A 524 5.81 -36.44 -10.49
CA LEU A 524 5.86 -36.75 -11.92
C LEU A 524 6.67 -38.02 -12.15
N PRO A 525 6.13 -39.05 -12.84
CA PRO A 525 6.91 -40.24 -13.23
C PRO A 525 7.86 -39.85 -14.37
N ILE A 526 9.17 -39.89 -14.15
CA ILE A 526 10.20 -39.52 -15.15
C ILE A 526 11.01 -40.76 -15.62
N GLY A 527 10.66 -41.95 -15.18
CA GLY A 527 11.22 -43.20 -15.69
C GLY A 527 10.76 -43.55 -17.11
N LYS A 528 11.37 -44.57 -17.72
CA LYS A 528 10.98 -45.06 -19.07
C LYS A 528 9.56 -45.59 -19.08
N MET A 529 8.66 -45.00 -19.86
CA MET A 529 7.29 -45.46 -20.09
C MET A 529 6.72 -44.76 -21.33
N ALA A 530 5.63 -45.29 -21.89
CA ALA A 530 4.93 -44.61 -22.99
C ALA A 530 4.30 -43.28 -22.51
N GLU A 531 4.30 -42.26 -23.38
CA GLU A 531 3.81 -40.94 -22.98
C GLU A 531 2.30 -40.94 -22.72
N THR A 532 1.53 -41.80 -23.39
CA THR A 532 0.10 -42.00 -23.12
C THR A 532 -0.15 -42.56 -21.70
N ASP A 533 0.65 -43.56 -21.27
CA ASP A 533 0.57 -44.12 -19.93
C ASP A 533 0.98 -43.09 -18.88
N ARG A 534 2.04 -42.30 -19.17
CA ARG A 534 2.50 -41.20 -18.33
C ARG A 534 1.39 -40.20 -18.11
N LEU A 535 0.71 -39.77 -19.20
CA LEU A 535 -0.40 -38.86 -19.15
C LEU A 535 -1.57 -39.40 -18.33
N ALA A 536 -1.92 -40.69 -18.50
CA ALA A 536 -2.98 -41.33 -17.73
C ALA A 536 -2.70 -41.31 -16.22
N VAL A 537 -1.46 -41.63 -15.81
CA VAL A 537 -1.04 -41.58 -14.40
C VAL A 537 -1.10 -40.16 -13.85
N ILE A 538 -0.64 -39.15 -14.61
CA ILE A 538 -0.64 -37.76 -14.19
C ILE A 538 -2.06 -37.19 -14.11
N ALA A 539 -2.93 -37.51 -15.08
CA ALA A 539 -4.32 -37.05 -15.09
C ALA A 539 -5.11 -37.60 -13.90
N GLU A 540 -4.87 -38.88 -13.51
CA GLU A 540 -5.48 -39.49 -12.32
C GLU A 540 -5.01 -38.80 -11.04
N ARG A 541 -3.68 -38.58 -10.87
CA ARG A 541 -3.13 -37.82 -9.74
C ARG A 541 -3.70 -36.42 -9.69
N GLY A 542 -3.79 -35.74 -10.84
CA GLY A 542 -4.39 -34.42 -10.97
C GLY A 542 -5.86 -34.38 -10.56
N ARG A 543 -6.65 -35.42 -10.88
CA ARG A 543 -8.07 -35.55 -10.49
C ARG A 543 -8.23 -35.67 -8.97
N VAL A 544 -7.43 -36.51 -8.32
CA VAL A 544 -7.40 -36.67 -6.86
C VAL A 544 -7.01 -35.35 -6.16
N LEU A 545 -6.02 -34.63 -6.68
CA LEU A 545 -5.57 -33.37 -6.09
C LEU A 545 -6.60 -32.23 -6.24
N ARG A 546 -7.34 -32.22 -7.34
CA ARG A 546 -8.40 -31.21 -7.61
C ARG A 546 -9.66 -31.45 -6.77
N SER A 547 -9.88 -32.62 -6.20
CA SER A 547 -11.01 -32.88 -5.27
C SER A 547 -10.99 -32.00 -4.01
N GLY A 548 -9.95 -31.21 -3.81
CA GLY A 548 -10.05 -29.90 -3.15
C GLY A 548 -9.58 -29.82 -1.71
N THR A 549 -9.37 -30.94 -0.99
CA THR A 549 -9.06 -30.86 0.44
C THR A 549 -7.62 -30.43 0.73
N ARG A 550 -6.63 -30.96 -0.03
CA ARG A 550 -5.20 -30.64 0.18
C ARG A 550 -4.83 -29.21 -0.14
N ALA A 551 -5.37 -28.66 -1.24
CA ALA A 551 -5.10 -27.28 -1.63
C ALA A 551 -5.63 -26.26 -0.60
N GLN A 552 -6.85 -26.51 -0.07
CA GLN A 552 -7.46 -25.67 0.95
C GLN A 552 -6.69 -25.73 2.27
N ALA A 553 -6.23 -26.94 2.65
CA ALA A 553 -5.41 -27.11 3.84
C ALA A 553 -4.04 -26.44 3.73
N ALA A 554 -3.36 -26.59 2.59
CA ALA A 554 -2.08 -25.94 2.34
C ALA A 554 -2.21 -24.41 2.41
N TRP A 555 -3.26 -23.85 1.79
CA TRP A 555 -3.55 -22.42 1.87
C TRP A 555 -3.84 -21.97 3.30
N PHE A 556 -4.66 -22.72 4.05
CA PHE A 556 -4.96 -22.44 5.44
C PHE A 556 -3.70 -22.45 6.31
N VAL A 557 -2.84 -23.46 6.16
CA VAL A 557 -1.57 -23.58 6.91
C VAL A 557 -0.67 -22.39 6.60
N MET A 558 -0.47 -22.04 5.33
CA MET A 558 0.34 -20.88 4.94
C MET A 558 -0.22 -19.57 5.49
N TRP A 559 -1.54 -19.40 5.44
CA TRP A 559 -2.19 -18.19 5.92
C TRP A 559 -2.13 -18.07 7.44
N GLN A 560 -2.36 -19.18 8.18
CA GLN A 560 -2.28 -19.20 9.64
C GLN A 560 -0.83 -19.08 10.14
N ALA A 561 0.11 -19.76 9.52
CA ALA A 561 1.53 -19.59 9.80
C ALA A 561 1.95 -18.12 9.61
N GLY A 562 1.51 -17.54 8.50
CA GLY A 562 1.73 -16.12 8.23
C GLY A 562 1.05 -15.19 9.23
N ARG A 563 -0.05 -15.54 9.87
CA ARG A 563 -0.80 -14.71 10.80
C ARG A 563 -0.29 -14.82 12.25
N LEU A 564 -0.01 -16.04 12.68
CA LEU A 564 0.22 -16.37 14.08
C LEU A 564 1.70 -16.41 14.47
N MET A 565 2.58 -16.76 13.53
CA MET A 565 4.01 -16.88 13.83
C MET A 565 4.71 -15.52 13.86
N PRO A 566 5.60 -15.27 14.83
CA PRO A 566 6.58 -14.18 14.77
C PRO A 566 7.42 -14.27 13.49
N ALA A 567 7.91 -13.12 12.99
CA ALA A 567 8.62 -13.07 11.70
C ALA A 567 9.79 -14.06 11.57
N PRO A 568 10.67 -14.29 12.57
CA PRO A 568 11.76 -15.27 12.44
C PRO A 568 11.27 -16.72 12.35
N MET A 569 10.22 -17.07 13.10
CA MET A 569 9.64 -18.42 13.05
C MET A 569 8.95 -18.69 11.71
N HIS A 570 8.20 -17.70 11.21
CA HIS A 570 7.59 -17.76 9.88
C HIS A 570 8.66 -17.90 8.79
N ALA A 571 9.76 -17.15 8.89
CA ALA A 571 10.86 -17.25 7.94
C ALA A 571 11.53 -18.65 7.96
N ARG A 572 11.71 -19.24 9.13
CA ARG A 572 12.22 -20.63 9.26
C ARG A 572 11.26 -21.65 8.65
N PHE A 573 9.97 -21.51 8.93
CA PHE A 573 8.93 -22.35 8.33
C PHE A 573 8.95 -22.23 6.79
N ALA A 574 8.98 -21.03 6.26
CA ALA A 574 9.01 -20.78 4.81
C ALA A 574 10.21 -21.46 4.15
N ARG A 575 11.43 -21.23 4.65
CA ARG A 575 12.67 -21.85 4.12
C ARG A 575 12.68 -23.36 4.22
N MET A 576 12.03 -23.92 5.26
CA MET A 576 11.94 -25.35 5.42
C MET A 576 10.95 -25.97 4.41
N SER A 577 9.79 -25.33 4.20
CA SER A 577 8.73 -25.85 3.35
C SER A 577 8.94 -25.61 1.85
N TYR A 578 9.72 -24.58 1.46
CA TYR A 578 9.95 -24.20 0.07
C TYR A 578 11.45 -24.32 -0.27
N SER A 579 11.88 -25.54 -0.48
CA SER A 579 13.29 -25.83 -0.77
C SER A 579 13.41 -27.15 -1.55
N GLY A 580 14.56 -27.33 -2.21
CA GLY A 580 14.91 -28.56 -2.93
C GLY A 580 14.89 -29.85 -2.10
N ARG A 581 14.65 -29.75 -0.79
CA ARG A 581 14.39 -30.93 0.08
C ARG A 581 13.00 -31.54 -0.12
N PHE A 582 12.02 -30.74 -0.54
CA PHE A 582 10.63 -31.15 -0.65
C PHE A 582 10.08 -31.07 -2.07
N LEU A 583 10.70 -30.28 -2.94
CA LEU A 583 10.29 -30.14 -4.34
C LEU A 583 11.52 -29.98 -5.22
N GLN A 584 11.41 -30.41 -6.48
CA GLN A 584 12.49 -30.35 -7.47
C GLN A 584 12.20 -29.32 -8.57
N GLY A 585 11.00 -28.79 -8.62
CA GLY A 585 10.65 -27.76 -9.59
C GLY A 585 9.28 -27.15 -9.38
N THR A 586 8.96 -26.18 -10.22
CA THR A 586 7.64 -25.55 -10.29
C THR A 586 7.11 -25.66 -11.71
N VAL A 587 5.89 -26.16 -11.87
CA VAL A 587 5.20 -26.23 -13.17
C VAL A 587 3.88 -25.49 -13.05
N SER A 588 3.70 -24.43 -13.86
CA SER A 588 2.52 -23.57 -13.83
C SER A 588 1.86 -23.49 -15.20
N SER A 589 0.55 -23.37 -15.23
CA SER A 589 -0.20 -23.03 -16.44
C SER A 589 -1.30 -22.05 -16.07
N LEU A 590 -1.23 -20.86 -16.67
CA LEU A 590 -2.14 -19.76 -16.38
C LEU A 590 -2.96 -19.41 -17.62
N PRO A 591 -4.26 -19.15 -17.48
CA PRO A 591 -5.02 -18.47 -18.53
C PRO A 591 -4.49 -17.04 -18.66
N GLY A 592 -4.36 -16.56 -19.89
CA GLY A 592 -4.02 -15.18 -20.17
C GLY A 592 -5.11 -14.49 -20.97
N PRO A 593 -4.82 -13.34 -21.57
CA PRO A 593 -5.80 -12.57 -22.34
C PRO A 593 -6.25 -13.35 -23.60
N ASP A 594 -7.55 -13.36 -23.82
CA ASP A 594 -8.22 -13.95 -24.99
C ASP A 594 -8.52 -12.92 -26.08
N ARG A 595 -7.96 -11.71 -25.94
CA ARG A 595 -8.12 -10.57 -26.85
C ARG A 595 -6.77 -9.91 -27.12
N GLN A 596 -6.70 -9.21 -28.26
CA GLN A 596 -5.51 -8.42 -28.60
C GLN A 596 -5.29 -7.31 -27.56
N LEU A 597 -4.08 -7.20 -27.08
CA LEU A 597 -3.62 -6.13 -26.20
C LEU A 597 -2.51 -5.31 -26.86
N TRP A 598 -2.36 -4.06 -26.42
CA TRP A 598 -1.32 -3.15 -26.88
C TRP A 598 -0.55 -2.57 -25.70
N LEU A 599 0.75 -2.44 -25.84
CA LEU A 599 1.61 -1.75 -24.90
C LEU A 599 2.33 -0.61 -25.63
N ALA A 600 2.15 0.62 -25.12
CA ALA A 600 2.72 1.82 -25.77
C ALA A 600 2.36 1.95 -27.27
N GLY A 601 1.16 1.55 -27.65
CA GLY A 601 0.67 1.59 -29.04
C GLY A 601 1.12 0.45 -29.94
N ALA A 602 1.95 -0.50 -29.45
CA ALA A 602 2.38 -1.69 -30.20
C ALA A 602 1.58 -2.93 -29.79
N PRO A 603 1.10 -3.75 -30.75
CA PRO A 603 0.32 -4.95 -30.44
C PRO A 603 1.20 -6.02 -29.78
N LEU A 604 0.62 -6.69 -28.78
CA LEU A 604 1.19 -7.85 -28.11
C LEU A 604 1.13 -9.08 -29.00
N THR A 605 2.25 -9.80 -29.16
CA THR A 605 2.29 -11.04 -29.95
C THR A 605 2.53 -12.29 -29.12
N ALA A 606 3.33 -12.21 -28.06
CA ALA A 606 3.58 -13.33 -27.15
C ALA A 606 3.98 -12.81 -25.76
N VAL A 607 3.79 -13.65 -24.74
CA VAL A 607 4.35 -13.42 -23.41
C VAL A 607 4.96 -14.72 -22.89
N TYR A 608 6.27 -14.75 -22.73
CA TYR A 608 6.98 -15.88 -22.14
C TYR A 608 7.16 -15.66 -20.65
N PRO A 609 6.49 -16.44 -19.77
CA PRO A 609 6.57 -16.25 -18.33
C PRO A 609 7.99 -16.44 -17.76
N ILE A 610 8.32 -15.66 -16.75
CA ILE A 610 9.53 -15.83 -15.92
C ILE A 610 9.07 -16.26 -14.53
N VAL A 611 9.46 -17.48 -14.12
CA VAL A 611 9.13 -18.04 -12.81
C VAL A 611 10.42 -18.26 -12.01
N PRO A 612 10.48 -17.82 -10.74
CA PRO A 612 11.68 -18.02 -9.92
C PRO A 612 11.87 -19.49 -9.56
N LEU A 613 13.12 -19.90 -9.44
CA LEU A 613 13.47 -21.18 -8.83
C LEU A 613 13.32 -21.09 -7.31
N ALA A 614 12.76 -22.12 -6.69
CA ALA A 614 12.87 -22.26 -5.25
C ALA A 614 14.34 -22.59 -4.86
N PRO A 615 14.80 -22.25 -3.65
CA PRO A 615 16.17 -22.54 -3.24
C PRO A 615 16.52 -24.03 -3.37
N GLY A 616 17.55 -24.34 -4.16
CA GLY A 616 18.03 -25.69 -4.43
C GLY A 616 17.11 -26.52 -5.34
N THR A 617 16.26 -25.87 -6.17
CA THR A 617 15.49 -26.55 -7.22
C THR A 617 16.04 -26.21 -8.59
N PRO A 618 16.16 -27.19 -9.51
CA PRO A 618 16.79 -26.96 -10.80
C PRO A 618 15.85 -26.46 -11.89
N LEU A 619 14.52 -26.46 -11.69
CA LEU A 619 13.55 -26.28 -12.77
C LEU A 619 12.37 -25.41 -12.37
N ALA A 620 12.00 -24.45 -13.23
CA ALA A 620 10.70 -23.79 -13.20
C ALA A 620 10.22 -23.52 -14.62
N ILE A 621 9.01 -23.96 -14.94
CA ILE A 621 8.38 -23.76 -16.24
C ILE A 621 6.96 -23.24 -16.05
N ALA A 622 6.57 -22.26 -16.87
CA ALA A 622 5.19 -21.81 -16.91
C ALA A 622 4.69 -21.64 -18.34
N GLY A 623 3.42 -22.00 -18.55
CA GLY A 623 2.66 -21.69 -19.76
C GLY A 623 1.66 -20.56 -19.48
N LEU A 624 1.56 -19.60 -20.38
CA LEU A 624 0.56 -18.52 -20.37
C LEU A 624 -0.18 -18.52 -21.71
N GLY A 625 -1.51 -18.63 -21.67
CA GLY A 625 -2.33 -18.47 -22.88
C GLY A 625 -2.30 -17.01 -23.35
N VAL A 626 -1.95 -16.76 -24.61
CA VAL A 626 -1.98 -15.43 -25.23
C VAL A 626 -2.65 -15.57 -26.58
N ASP A 627 -3.84 -14.99 -26.73
CA ASP A 627 -4.70 -15.15 -27.91
C ASP A 627 -4.92 -16.65 -28.25
N ARG A 628 -4.30 -17.14 -29.29
CA ARG A 628 -4.43 -18.53 -29.78
C ARG A 628 -3.30 -19.45 -29.34
N ASP A 629 -2.26 -18.90 -28.73
CA ASP A 629 -1.05 -19.63 -28.37
C ASP A 629 -0.94 -19.85 -26.87
N LEU A 630 -0.27 -20.95 -26.52
CA LEU A 630 0.25 -21.22 -25.19
C LEU A 630 1.76 -20.94 -25.22
N CYS A 631 2.17 -19.82 -24.62
CA CYS A 631 3.55 -19.39 -24.58
C CYS A 631 4.23 -19.92 -23.32
N PHE A 632 5.34 -20.60 -23.46
CA PHE A 632 6.11 -21.18 -22.36
C PHE A 632 7.37 -20.40 -22.10
N GLY A 633 7.69 -20.20 -20.82
CA GLY A 633 8.98 -19.74 -20.34
C GLY A 633 9.54 -20.76 -19.34
N LEU A 634 10.80 -21.14 -19.56
CA LEU A 634 11.54 -22.10 -18.78
C LEU A 634 12.74 -21.43 -18.12
N SER A 635 12.87 -21.55 -16.81
CA SER A 635 14.08 -21.18 -16.06
C SER A 635 14.73 -22.44 -15.53
N VAL A 636 16.00 -22.64 -15.83
CA VAL A 636 16.76 -23.85 -15.51
C VAL A 636 18.08 -23.49 -14.81
N ASP A 637 18.43 -24.28 -13.79
CA ASP A 637 19.74 -24.27 -13.16
C ASP A 637 20.75 -25.02 -14.07
N PRO A 638 21.97 -24.49 -14.33
CA PRO A 638 22.95 -25.15 -15.20
C PRO A 638 23.36 -26.55 -14.75
N GLY A 639 23.19 -26.88 -13.46
CA GLY A 639 23.45 -28.23 -12.96
C GLY A 639 22.48 -29.29 -13.48
N LEU A 640 21.27 -28.89 -13.97
CA LEU A 640 20.36 -29.82 -14.64
C LEU A 640 20.69 -29.96 -16.13
N THR A 641 20.82 -28.85 -16.82
CA THR A 641 21.25 -28.78 -18.22
C THR A 641 21.74 -27.35 -18.57
N ASP A 642 22.73 -27.25 -19.41
CA ASP A 642 23.19 -26.00 -20.00
C ASP A 642 22.35 -25.59 -21.23
N ASP A 643 21.61 -26.54 -21.80
CA ASP A 643 20.79 -26.32 -23.00
C ASP A 643 19.28 -26.30 -22.64
N ALA A 644 18.79 -25.09 -22.35
CA ALA A 644 17.36 -24.87 -22.10
C ALA A 644 16.50 -25.06 -23.36
N ASP A 645 17.07 -24.85 -24.53
CA ASP A 645 16.34 -25.02 -25.80
C ASP A 645 16.12 -26.52 -26.08
N ALA A 646 17.12 -27.38 -25.87
CA ALA A 646 16.96 -28.83 -25.99
C ALA A 646 15.88 -29.37 -25.04
N LEU A 647 15.77 -28.84 -23.82
CA LEU A 647 14.69 -29.23 -22.89
C LEU A 647 13.33 -28.73 -23.39
N MET A 648 13.23 -27.54 -23.98
CA MET A 648 11.99 -27.01 -24.56
C MET A 648 11.57 -27.80 -25.82
N ASP A 649 12.52 -28.18 -26.66
CA ASP A 649 12.24 -29.03 -27.82
C ASP A 649 11.75 -30.42 -27.37
N ALA A 650 12.36 -31.02 -26.36
CA ALA A 650 11.87 -32.27 -25.76
C ALA A 650 10.44 -32.16 -25.20
N VAL A 651 10.07 -30.99 -24.61
CA VAL A 651 8.67 -30.71 -24.18
C VAL A 651 7.72 -30.69 -25.38
N ARG A 652 8.14 -30.07 -26.49
CA ARG A 652 7.38 -30.03 -27.74
C ARG A 652 7.17 -31.44 -28.30
N ASP A 653 8.24 -32.22 -28.42
CA ASP A 653 8.22 -33.57 -28.96
C ASP A 653 7.25 -34.49 -28.22
N VAL A 654 7.20 -34.42 -26.89
CA VAL A 654 6.24 -35.16 -26.10
C VAL A 654 4.80 -34.77 -26.39
N ILE A 655 4.54 -33.45 -26.58
CA ILE A 655 3.18 -32.96 -26.92
C ILE A 655 2.81 -33.46 -28.34
N ASP A 656 3.74 -33.46 -29.28
CA ASP A 656 3.52 -33.92 -30.65
C ASP A 656 3.28 -35.44 -30.67
N GLU A 657 4.06 -36.25 -29.94
CA GLU A 657 3.79 -37.68 -29.76
C GLU A 657 2.38 -37.99 -29.19
N LEU A 658 1.97 -37.24 -28.15
CA LEU A 658 0.63 -37.37 -27.58
C LEU A 658 -0.48 -36.92 -28.53
N ARG A 659 -0.18 -35.99 -29.47
CA ARG A 659 -1.12 -35.58 -30.50
C ARG A 659 -1.28 -36.66 -31.57
N ASP A 660 -0.20 -37.36 -31.91
CA ASP A 660 -0.18 -38.35 -32.99
C ASP A 660 -0.66 -39.74 -32.49
N ALA A 661 -0.64 -40.01 -31.17
CA ALA A 661 -1.20 -41.17 -30.50
C ALA A 661 -2.74 -41.01 -30.31
#